data_eb7f43f1ef1cc11b2a0f8cff792420ac
#
_entry.id   eb7f43f1ef1cc11b2a0f8cff792420ac
#
_cell.length_a   1.000
_cell.length_b   1.000
_cell.length_c   1.000
_cell.angle_alpha   90.00
_cell.angle_beta   90.00
_cell.angle_gamma   90.00
#
_symmetry.space_group_name_H-M   'P 1'
#
loop_
_entity.id
_entity.type
_entity.pdbx_description
1 polymer ?
#
loop_
_entity_poly.entity_id
_entity_poly.type
_entity_poly.pdbx_seq_one_letter_code
_entity_poly.pdbx_strand_id
1 'polypeptide(L)'
;MKKVRKNLARKILCGLLAAGVLGVGGSALAAEITDITQFQNMTDKTTVSDDVNITTTNNYLNAIRAFQKDSVVKIESNNISVNAKLDNDFTNLNTNYTITGVFAGAFNGASYGNGATLYLGKDGTKNISINASALGTGMDSDGKKVGLDSVGVWAYNAYEKVNNKKGGKIIIDSDNLEVNAYSKDGSAWGLLAQNTTVNATTDKATIEINAKNTKITAVSGVGNAVGIVAMSQGIININSNLEVSGDNAIVARGDAIVKINEDGKHTTKLDGDMSFDYDKATSGTKVDADVLINLTGSESYWNGNSKVTWGTGAIPEGLEKVTGIDLRIKDGATWNPAYVEEADKGASGTAVLAQNKVTLDGGNIDLTNAKNQQIQIETLSGNNGTIKIGSEDNSLAVTKDNTATNLTVTATQPYAEQIASNDMSGAVKDLAAKVKDETNDGKTAASSVYIPETTVAGAVTADIDKDGNATNVKEAVHETNAAVSDLASISIMTWRQENNDMNKRLGELRDSKGEHGAWARMARGESKYGAQNVKNQYNYYQVGYDEKLSVNPNWTVGVALTRTEGNSTFATGTGENKHTGFALYGSYLGDNGSFIDLIAKYARMDNDFNATAGIGNGDYKTNGYSLSAEYGKRFTKDNGFWIEPQVELTYGKVGSVDYLTSKGVNVHQDGMDSLVGRLGFSLGKNIKQGNVYVRASYLYDFDGDTKVNYTNGTVARSFEQDLGGGWWEVGVGTNLNLSEATHLYFDVEKTYGGNVATPWQWNAGVRWSF
;
A
#
# COMPACT_ATOMS: atom_id res chain seq x y z
N MET A 1 -12.64 -10.33 17.21
CA MET A 1 -12.83 -10.70 15.79
C MET A 1 -11.66 -11.49 15.19
N LYS A 2 -10.37 -11.17 15.44
CA LYS A 2 -9.21 -11.97 14.93
C LYS A 2 -9.20 -13.42 15.43
N LYS A 3 -9.52 -13.68 16.70
CA LYS A 3 -9.57 -15.03 17.29
C LYS A 3 -10.67 -15.91 16.64
N VAL A 4 -11.80 -15.31 16.26
CA VAL A 4 -12.90 -16.01 15.56
C VAL A 4 -12.53 -16.30 14.10
N ARG A 5 -11.79 -15.40 13.41
CA ARG A 5 -11.31 -15.64 12.04
C ARG A 5 -10.21 -16.71 11.99
N LYS A 6 -9.28 -16.71 12.97
CA LYS A 6 -8.25 -17.74 13.09
C LYS A 6 -8.88 -19.13 13.33
N ASN A 7 -9.91 -19.20 14.18
CA ASN A 7 -10.63 -20.45 14.43
C ASN A 7 -11.48 -20.92 13.24
N LEU A 8 -12.02 -20.00 12.44
CA LEU A 8 -12.79 -20.34 11.23
C LEU A 8 -11.86 -20.83 10.11
N ALA A 9 -10.73 -20.15 9.90
CA ALA A 9 -9.70 -20.57 8.94
C ALA A 9 -9.09 -21.93 9.33
N ARG A 10 -8.80 -22.14 10.63
CA ARG A 10 -8.36 -23.44 11.16
C ARG A 10 -9.40 -24.56 10.91
N LYS A 11 -10.69 -24.31 11.16
CA LYS A 11 -11.76 -25.30 10.91
C LYS A 11 -11.93 -25.63 9.44
N ILE A 12 -11.80 -24.67 8.55
CA ILE A 12 -11.86 -24.87 7.09
C ILE A 12 -10.62 -25.65 6.62
N LEU A 13 -9.41 -25.30 7.09
CA LEU A 13 -8.18 -26.00 6.76
C LEU A 13 -8.17 -27.43 7.34
N CYS A 14 -8.64 -27.62 8.59
CA CYS A 14 -8.82 -28.93 9.18
C CYS A 14 -9.80 -29.81 8.38
N GLY A 15 -10.89 -29.23 7.87
CA GLY A 15 -11.84 -29.95 7.02
C GLY A 15 -11.24 -30.40 5.68
N LEU A 16 -10.38 -29.59 5.09
CA LEU A 16 -9.70 -29.86 3.82
C LEU A 16 -8.57 -30.92 3.99
N LEU A 17 -7.79 -30.82 5.06
CA LEU A 17 -6.73 -31.79 5.37
C LEU A 17 -7.29 -33.16 5.82
N ALA A 18 -8.40 -33.17 6.56
CA ALA A 18 -9.07 -34.40 6.97
C ALA A 18 -9.80 -35.11 5.81
N ALA A 19 -10.19 -34.38 4.77
CA ALA A 19 -10.89 -34.94 3.62
C ALA A 19 -9.95 -35.68 2.63
N GLY A 20 -8.62 -35.51 2.73
CA GLY A 20 -7.65 -36.30 1.95
C GLY A 20 -7.79 -36.22 0.43
N VAL A 21 -8.44 -35.15 -0.09
CA VAL A 21 -8.75 -35.04 -1.51
C VAL A 21 -8.36 -33.66 -2.03
N LEU A 22 -7.15 -33.55 -2.53
CA LEU A 22 -6.91 -32.66 -3.66
C LEU A 22 -6.31 -33.53 -4.77
N GLY A 23 -7.21 -34.04 -5.61
CA GLY A 23 -6.86 -34.74 -6.83
C GLY A 23 -6.15 -33.81 -7.79
N VAL A 24 -4.91 -34.11 -8.08
CA VAL A 24 -4.21 -33.58 -9.24
C VAL A 24 -4.65 -34.40 -10.45
N GLY A 25 -5.11 -33.71 -11.47
CA GLY A 25 -5.64 -34.29 -12.71
C GLY A 25 -4.72 -35.29 -13.36
N GLY A 26 -5.34 -36.32 -13.93
CA GLY A 26 -4.74 -37.51 -14.48
C GLY A 26 -3.75 -37.30 -15.62
N SER A 27 -2.70 -38.06 -15.56
CA SER A 27 -1.93 -38.52 -16.69
C SER A 27 -1.53 -39.97 -16.47
N ALA A 28 -1.43 -40.71 -17.56
CA ALA A 28 -1.19 -42.13 -17.75
C ALA A 28 -0.58 -42.93 -16.57
N LEU A 29 -1.21 -44.05 -16.24
CA LEU A 29 -0.84 -45.07 -15.27
C LEU A 29 0.63 -45.51 -15.40
N ALA A 30 1.51 -44.92 -14.62
CA ALA A 30 2.79 -45.48 -14.28
C ALA A 30 2.59 -46.57 -13.21
N ALA A 31 3.48 -47.55 -13.10
CA ALA A 31 3.37 -48.61 -12.11
C ALA A 31 3.44 -48.01 -10.71
N GLU A 32 2.28 -47.94 -10.05
CA GLU A 32 2.13 -47.41 -8.70
C GLU A 32 2.70 -48.37 -7.69
N ILE A 33 3.72 -47.96 -6.90
CA ILE A 33 4.19 -48.76 -5.77
C ILE A 33 3.35 -48.37 -4.57
N THR A 34 2.40 -49.22 -4.19
CA THR A 34 1.50 -49.02 -3.05
C THR A 34 1.83 -49.92 -1.86
N ASP A 35 2.74 -50.88 -2.01
CA ASP A 35 3.10 -51.84 -0.93
C ASP A 35 4.00 -51.16 0.10
N ILE A 36 3.40 -50.74 1.23
CA ILE A 36 4.07 -50.12 2.35
C ILE A 36 5.16 -51.00 2.99
N THR A 37 5.07 -52.35 2.85
CA THR A 37 6.06 -53.25 3.45
C THR A 37 7.44 -53.08 2.83
N GLN A 38 7.50 -52.62 1.59
CA GLN A 38 8.75 -52.31 0.92
C GLN A 38 9.48 -51.11 1.50
N PHE A 39 8.76 -50.22 2.21
CA PHE A 39 9.29 -48.99 2.80
C PHE A 39 9.47 -49.09 4.32
N GLN A 40 9.19 -50.25 4.88
CA GLN A 40 9.49 -50.60 6.27
C GLN A 40 10.84 -51.38 6.33
N ASN A 41 11.70 -51.04 7.27
CA ASN A 41 12.97 -51.74 7.47
C ASN A 41 13.95 -51.73 6.28
N MET A 42 13.98 -50.63 5.54
CA MET A 42 14.84 -50.51 4.35
C MET A 42 16.33 -50.55 4.71
N THR A 43 17.05 -51.39 4.00
CA THR A 43 18.53 -51.49 4.02
C THR A 43 19.04 -51.13 2.62
N ASP A 44 20.18 -50.43 2.48
CA ASP A 44 20.92 -50.11 1.25
C ASP A 44 20.14 -50.37 -0.04
N LYS A 45 19.07 -49.62 -0.24
CA LYS A 45 18.15 -49.84 -1.34
C LYS A 45 17.94 -48.54 -2.13
N THR A 46 18.03 -48.66 -3.44
CA THR A 46 17.56 -47.61 -4.34
C THR A 46 16.26 -48.03 -5.01
N THR A 47 15.20 -47.26 -4.85
CA THR A 47 13.92 -47.46 -5.54
C THR A 47 13.81 -46.40 -6.60
N VAL A 48 13.65 -46.82 -7.87
CA VAL A 48 13.43 -45.95 -9.03
C VAL A 48 12.09 -46.34 -9.63
N SER A 49 11.16 -45.41 -9.68
CA SER A 49 9.87 -45.59 -10.39
C SER A 49 9.39 -44.25 -10.95
N ASP A 50 8.42 -44.27 -11.85
CA ASP A 50 7.84 -43.02 -12.35
C ASP A 50 7.11 -42.26 -11.24
N ASP A 51 6.28 -42.96 -10.46
CA ASP A 51 5.57 -42.43 -9.31
C ASP A 51 5.64 -43.38 -8.09
N VAL A 52 5.73 -42.80 -6.90
CA VAL A 52 5.63 -43.51 -5.61
C VAL A 52 4.44 -42.96 -4.84
N ASN A 53 3.47 -43.80 -4.48
CA ASN A 53 2.30 -43.44 -3.72
C ASN A 53 2.12 -44.35 -2.53
N ILE A 54 2.41 -43.85 -1.33
CA ILE A 54 2.40 -44.66 -0.11
C ILE A 54 1.29 -44.15 0.81
N THR A 55 0.37 -45.01 1.17
CA THR A 55 -0.65 -44.75 2.18
C THR A 55 -0.58 -45.75 3.32
N THR A 56 -0.51 -45.25 4.56
CA THR A 56 -0.59 -46.09 5.77
C THR A 56 -1.80 -45.68 6.59
N THR A 57 -2.42 -46.70 7.19
CA THR A 57 -3.50 -46.52 8.16
C THR A 57 -3.26 -47.46 9.37
N ASN A 58 -3.35 -46.92 10.56
CA ASN A 58 -3.43 -47.61 11.88
C ASN A 58 -2.42 -48.71 12.24
N ASN A 59 -1.83 -49.44 11.30
CA ASN A 59 -0.92 -50.54 11.55
C ASN A 59 0.55 -50.17 11.56
N TYR A 60 0.90 -49.00 10.96
CA TYR A 60 2.26 -48.53 10.84
C TYR A 60 2.36 -47.08 11.26
N LEU A 61 3.18 -46.77 12.25
CA LEU A 61 3.38 -45.41 12.75
C LEU A 61 4.23 -44.55 11.82
N ASN A 62 4.97 -45.13 10.87
CA ASN A 62 5.78 -44.42 9.91
C ASN A 62 5.43 -44.93 8.48
N ALA A 63 5.16 -44.05 7.53
CA ALA A 63 4.89 -44.46 6.16
C ALA A 63 6.19 -44.89 5.44
N ILE A 64 7.23 -44.06 5.53
CA ILE A 64 8.58 -44.39 5.04
C ILE A 64 9.51 -44.47 6.27
N ARG A 65 10.28 -45.59 6.40
CA ARG A 65 11.13 -45.80 7.53
C ARG A 65 12.50 -46.36 7.13
N ALA A 66 13.55 -45.54 7.34
CA ALA A 66 14.95 -45.95 7.23
C ALA A 66 15.58 -45.95 8.63
N PHE A 67 16.00 -47.17 9.18
CA PHE A 67 16.47 -47.24 10.56
C PHE A 67 17.60 -48.22 10.79
N GLN A 68 18.08 -48.92 9.78
CA GLN A 68 19.17 -49.84 9.95
C GLN A 68 20.54 -49.14 9.97
N LYS A 69 21.45 -49.72 10.73
CA LYS A 69 22.79 -49.20 10.96
C LYS A 69 23.51 -48.86 9.64
N ASP A 70 23.94 -47.58 9.51
CA ASP A 70 24.70 -47.05 8.38
C ASP A 70 24.04 -47.29 7.01
N SER A 71 22.76 -47.63 6.94
CA SER A 71 22.07 -47.88 5.68
C SER A 71 21.86 -46.59 4.87
N VAL A 72 21.97 -46.71 3.56
CA VAL A 72 21.66 -45.64 2.62
C VAL A 72 20.43 -46.03 1.80
N VAL A 73 19.35 -45.30 1.98
CA VAL A 73 18.07 -45.51 1.28
C VAL A 73 17.85 -44.37 0.30
N LYS A 74 17.51 -44.69 -0.95
CA LYS A 74 17.18 -43.69 -1.98
C LYS A 74 15.83 -44.01 -2.59
N ILE A 75 14.96 -43.00 -2.68
CA ILE A 75 13.69 -43.07 -3.38
C ILE A 75 13.74 -42.00 -4.48
N GLU A 76 14.03 -42.43 -5.71
CA GLU A 76 14.26 -41.59 -6.87
C GLU A 76 13.08 -41.71 -7.83
N SER A 77 12.10 -40.82 -7.76
CA SER A 77 10.87 -40.86 -8.56
C SER A 77 10.49 -39.46 -9.05
N ASN A 78 9.71 -39.37 -10.13
CA ASN A 78 9.23 -38.09 -10.63
C ASN A 78 8.26 -37.42 -9.66
N ASN A 79 7.34 -38.21 -9.09
CA ASN A 79 6.42 -37.76 -8.05
C ASN A 79 6.44 -38.74 -6.87
N ILE A 80 6.42 -38.18 -5.65
CA ILE A 80 6.40 -38.99 -4.42
C ILE A 80 5.25 -38.44 -3.57
N SER A 81 4.28 -39.30 -3.28
CA SER A 81 3.16 -39.03 -2.38
C SER A 81 3.18 -39.94 -1.17
N VAL A 82 3.18 -39.36 0.01
CA VAL A 82 3.23 -40.07 1.29
C VAL A 82 2.03 -39.59 2.12
N ASN A 83 1.11 -40.51 2.46
CA ASN A 83 -0.05 -40.26 3.28
C ASN A 83 -0.04 -41.21 4.52
N ALA A 84 0.37 -40.65 5.65
CA ALA A 84 0.36 -41.35 6.93
C ALA A 84 -0.86 -40.92 7.74
N LYS A 85 -1.75 -41.86 8.10
CA LYS A 85 -2.99 -41.59 8.81
C LYS A 85 -3.17 -42.51 10.00
N LEU A 86 -3.52 -41.95 11.16
CA LEU A 86 -3.84 -42.66 12.38
C LEU A 86 -5.19 -42.16 12.90
N ASP A 87 -6.24 -42.97 12.71
CA ASP A 87 -7.63 -42.59 13.02
C ASP A 87 -8.28 -43.47 14.09
N ASN A 88 -7.60 -44.50 14.57
CA ASN A 88 -8.08 -45.34 15.66
C ASN A 88 -7.76 -44.75 17.06
N ASP A 89 -8.66 -45.03 18.00
CA ASP A 89 -8.40 -44.83 19.43
C ASP A 89 -7.62 -46.03 20.01
N PHE A 90 -6.59 -45.74 20.77
CA PHE A 90 -5.74 -46.76 21.42
C PHE A 90 -6.07 -46.83 22.90
N THR A 91 -6.35 -48.07 23.36
CA THR A 91 -6.71 -48.33 24.75
C THR A 91 -5.55 -48.89 25.61
N ASN A 92 -4.41 -49.21 25.00
CA ASN A 92 -3.24 -49.78 25.66
C ASN A 92 -2.02 -48.87 25.59
N LEU A 93 -1.32 -48.63 26.68
CA LEU A 93 -0.74 -47.42 27.11
C LEU A 93 0.73 -47.40 27.44
N ASN A 94 1.59 -48.08 26.82
CA ASN A 94 3.01 -47.94 27.11
C ASN A 94 3.85 -47.26 26.03
N THR A 95 3.23 -46.63 25.04
CA THR A 95 3.96 -45.95 23.95
C THR A 95 3.27 -44.68 23.55
N ASN A 96 4.01 -43.58 23.49
CA ASN A 96 3.57 -42.35 22.80
C ASN A 96 3.44 -42.65 21.31
N TYR A 97 2.20 -42.78 20.83
CA TYR A 97 1.95 -43.02 19.42
C TYR A 97 2.05 -41.69 18.64
N THR A 98 3.08 -41.60 17.82
CA THR A 98 3.29 -40.49 16.89
C THR A 98 3.19 -41.04 15.47
N ILE A 99 2.30 -40.52 14.67
CA ILE A 99 2.26 -40.83 13.23
C ILE A 99 3.29 -39.99 12.48
N THR A 100 4.09 -40.63 11.64
CA THR A 100 5.15 -39.98 10.89
C THR A 100 5.05 -40.30 9.40
N GLY A 101 5.13 -39.27 8.55
CA GLY A 101 5.23 -39.47 7.11
C GLY A 101 6.55 -40.12 6.71
N VAL A 102 7.67 -39.47 6.98
CA VAL A 102 9.01 -39.91 6.61
C VAL A 102 9.92 -39.90 7.81
N PHE A 103 10.56 -41.07 8.10
CA PHE A 103 11.41 -41.26 9.25
C PHE A 103 12.79 -41.82 8.86
N ALA A 104 13.85 -41.20 9.40
CA ALA A 104 15.19 -41.78 9.40
C ALA A 104 15.82 -41.69 10.79
N GLY A 105 16.33 -42.82 11.31
CA GLY A 105 16.91 -42.77 12.63
C GLY A 105 17.12 -44.14 13.26
N ALA A 106 17.43 -44.15 14.56
CA ALA A 106 17.60 -45.38 15.38
C ALA A 106 16.72 -45.31 16.63
N PHE A 107 15.98 -46.38 16.89
CA PHE A 107 15.30 -46.58 18.16
C PHE A 107 16.15 -47.42 19.12
N ASN A 108 15.83 -47.32 20.40
CA ASN A 108 16.55 -47.98 21.50
C ASN A 108 16.63 -49.52 21.34
N GLY A 109 17.84 -50.07 21.28
CA GLY A 109 18.11 -51.51 21.26
C GLY A 109 19.50 -51.81 20.73
N ALA A 110 20.20 -52.76 21.32
CA ALA A 110 21.62 -53.06 21.08
C ALA A 110 22.01 -53.41 19.63
N SER A 111 21.02 -53.67 18.77
CA SER A 111 21.24 -54.06 17.36
C SER A 111 20.97 -52.95 16.35
N TYR A 112 20.44 -51.79 16.75
CA TYR A 112 19.93 -50.78 15.83
C TYR A 112 20.59 -49.39 16.00
N GLY A 113 21.85 -49.33 16.21
CA GLY A 113 22.50 -48.23 16.88
C GLY A 113 23.10 -47.12 16.03
N ASN A 114 23.06 -47.08 14.72
CA ASN A 114 23.69 -46.01 13.93
C ASN A 114 22.83 -45.57 12.75
N GLY A 115 22.76 -44.26 12.54
CA GLY A 115 21.82 -43.58 11.70
C GLY A 115 21.77 -43.98 10.24
N ALA A 116 20.56 -44.20 9.75
CA ALA A 116 20.28 -44.36 8.33
C ALA A 116 20.29 -42.99 7.61
N THR A 117 20.75 -42.99 6.37
CA THR A 117 20.59 -41.84 5.49
C THR A 117 19.48 -42.11 4.47
N LEU A 118 18.49 -41.23 4.41
CA LEU A 118 17.39 -41.32 3.47
C LEU A 118 17.46 -40.15 2.47
N TYR A 119 17.57 -40.46 1.19
CA TYR A 119 17.39 -39.51 0.09
C TYR A 119 15.98 -39.66 -0.46
N LEU A 120 15.20 -38.57 -0.45
CA LEU A 120 13.87 -38.53 -0.98
C LEU A 120 13.83 -37.56 -2.18
N GLY A 121 13.61 -38.10 -3.37
CA GLY A 121 13.76 -37.39 -4.63
C GLY A 121 15.23 -37.28 -5.09
N LYS A 122 15.41 -36.61 -6.19
CA LYS A 122 16.69 -36.25 -6.81
C LYS A 122 16.50 -35.02 -7.67
N ASP A 123 17.58 -34.48 -8.23
CA ASP A 123 17.47 -33.46 -9.29
C ASP A 123 16.55 -33.93 -10.43
N GLY A 124 15.52 -33.16 -10.74
CA GLY A 124 14.46 -33.48 -11.69
C GLY A 124 13.20 -34.15 -11.11
N THR A 125 13.16 -34.51 -9.82
CA THR A 125 11.91 -34.87 -9.13
C THR A 125 10.97 -33.67 -9.12
N LYS A 126 9.73 -33.86 -9.60
CA LYS A 126 8.78 -32.75 -9.79
C LYS A 126 8.08 -32.39 -8.48
N ASN A 127 7.46 -33.38 -7.85
CA ASN A 127 6.64 -33.12 -6.68
C ASN A 127 6.88 -34.16 -5.59
N ILE A 128 7.02 -33.67 -4.36
CA ILE A 128 7.00 -34.51 -3.16
C ILE A 128 5.93 -33.95 -2.26
N SER A 129 4.94 -34.80 -1.88
CA SER A 129 3.87 -34.45 -0.94
C SER A 129 3.91 -35.43 0.25
N ILE A 130 4.02 -34.90 1.46
CA ILE A 130 4.08 -35.66 2.70
C ILE A 130 2.97 -35.18 3.61
N ASN A 131 2.01 -36.06 3.91
CA ASN A 131 0.88 -35.76 4.79
C ASN A 131 0.91 -36.73 5.98
N ALA A 132 0.93 -36.22 7.21
CA ALA A 132 0.81 -36.97 8.44
C ALA A 132 -0.41 -36.48 9.25
N SER A 133 -1.34 -37.38 9.57
CA SER A 133 -2.59 -37.03 10.22
C SER A 133 -2.88 -37.94 11.42
N ALA A 134 -2.97 -37.36 12.61
CA ALA A 134 -3.39 -38.01 13.84
C ALA A 134 -4.82 -37.59 14.22
N LEU A 135 -5.80 -38.44 13.99
CA LEU A 135 -7.23 -38.19 14.23
C LEU A 135 -7.78 -38.92 15.46
N GLY A 136 -7.11 -40.03 15.88
CA GLY A 136 -7.49 -40.84 17.04
C GLY A 136 -6.96 -40.27 18.35
N THR A 137 -7.26 -40.94 19.45
CA THR A 137 -6.77 -40.64 20.80
C THR A 137 -6.01 -41.82 21.38
N GLY A 138 -5.06 -41.50 22.24
CA GLY A 138 -4.40 -42.51 23.12
C GLY A 138 -4.89 -42.36 24.54
N MET A 139 -4.31 -43.16 25.42
CA MET A 139 -4.46 -43.01 26.87
C MET A 139 -3.07 -42.89 27.51
N ASP A 140 -2.83 -42.09 28.49
CA ASP A 140 -1.57 -42.00 29.24
C ASP A 140 -1.46 -43.11 30.31
N SER A 141 -0.36 -43.15 31.06
CA SER A 141 -0.12 -44.11 32.13
C SER A 141 -1.19 -44.11 33.22
N ASP A 142 -1.93 -43.03 33.37
CA ASP A 142 -2.96 -42.85 34.37
C ASP A 142 -4.38 -43.15 33.83
N GLY A 143 -4.47 -43.64 32.59
CA GLY A 143 -5.73 -43.98 31.93
C GLY A 143 -6.53 -42.77 31.42
N LYS A 144 -5.91 -41.59 31.30
CA LYS A 144 -6.53 -40.39 30.78
C LYS A 144 -6.37 -40.34 29.26
N LYS A 145 -7.42 -39.96 28.55
CA LYS A 145 -7.35 -39.71 27.09
C LYS A 145 -6.36 -38.60 26.79
N VAL A 146 -5.44 -38.86 25.87
CA VAL A 146 -4.45 -37.90 25.33
C VAL A 146 -4.53 -37.86 23.80
N GLY A 147 -4.23 -36.76 23.25
CA GLY A 147 -4.13 -36.58 21.78
C GLY A 147 -2.90 -37.29 21.22
N LEU A 148 -3.00 -37.78 20.00
CA LEU A 148 -1.89 -38.38 19.27
C LEU A 148 -1.15 -37.31 18.47
N ASP A 149 0.18 -37.41 18.46
CA ASP A 149 1.02 -36.46 17.74
C ASP A 149 1.20 -36.85 16.25
N SER A 150 1.47 -35.86 15.41
CA SER A 150 1.81 -36.05 13.99
C SER A 150 3.12 -35.35 13.62
N VAL A 151 3.94 -36.05 12.81
CA VAL A 151 5.20 -35.50 12.27
C VAL A 151 5.25 -35.72 10.75
N GLY A 152 5.49 -34.70 10.00
CA GLY A 152 5.68 -34.83 8.54
C GLY A 152 6.99 -35.56 8.22
N VAL A 153 8.12 -34.97 8.63
CA VAL A 153 9.47 -35.51 8.40
C VAL A 153 10.24 -35.54 9.71
N TRP A 154 10.78 -36.71 10.10
CA TRP A 154 11.48 -36.90 11.37
C TRP A 154 12.85 -37.55 11.20
N ALA A 155 13.91 -36.79 11.48
CA ALA A 155 15.27 -37.32 11.68
C ALA A 155 15.54 -37.51 13.19
N TYR A 156 15.93 -38.71 13.60
CA TYR A 156 16.03 -39.06 14.99
C TYR A 156 17.36 -39.73 15.33
N ASN A 157 17.89 -39.42 16.50
CA ASN A 157 19.03 -40.13 17.11
C ASN A 157 18.69 -40.54 18.54
N ALA A 158 18.44 -41.85 18.78
CA ALA A 158 18.23 -42.37 20.10
C ALA A 158 19.57 -42.56 20.81
N TYR A 159 19.70 -42.00 22.01
CA TYR A 159 20.88 -42.16 22.85
C TYR A 159 20.88 -43.50 23.61
N GLU A 160 22.00 -44.20 23.52
CA GLU A 160 22.50 -45.08 24.59
C GLU A 160 24.02 -44.94 24.74
N LYS A 161 24.53 -45.19 25.95
CA LYS A 161 25.87 -44.99 26.48
C LYS A 161 27.06 -45.64 25.70
N VAL A 162 26.97 -45.79 24.39
CA VAL A 162 28.03 -46.42 23.59
C VAL A 162 28.64 -45.42 22.62
N ASN A 163 29.95 -45.27 22.64
CA ASN A 163 30.77 -44.41 21.78
C ASN A 163 30.50 -44.66 20.29
N ASN A 164 30.38 -43.57 19.50
CA ASN A 164 30.28 -43.52 18.03
C ASN A 164 28.89 -43.79 17.43
N LYS A 165 27.86 -43.04 17.82
CA LYS A 165 26.55 -43.13 17.16
C LYS A 165 26.28 -42.00 16.19
N LYS A 166 25.83 -42.35 14.98
CA LYS A 166 25.39 -41.44 13.92
C LYS A 166 23.89 -41.18 14.02
N GLY A 167 23.45 -39.94 13.88
CA GLY A 167 22.04 -39.59 13.79
C GLY A 167 21.42 -39.96 12.46
N GLY A 168 20.10 -40.07 12.39
CA GLY A 168 19.39 -40.20 11.10
C GLY A 168 19.55 -38.94 10.25
N LYS A 169 19.76 -39.13 8.95
CA LYS A 169 19.86 -38.03 8.00
C LYS A 169 18.79 -38.17 6.91
N ILE A 170 18.06 -37.10 6.64
CA ILE A 170 17.08 -37.01 5.56
C ILE A 170 17.48 -35.86 4.63
N ILE A 171 17.59 -36.18 3.34
CA ILE A 171 17.91 -35.22 2.27
C ILE A 171 16.77 -35.27 1.29
N ILE A 172 16.18 -34.09 1.00
CA ILE A 172 15.03 -33.94 0.09
C ILE A 172 15.40 -33.02 -1.06
N ASP A 173 15.30 -33.56 -2.28
CA ASP A 173 15.57 -32.84 -3.53
C ASP A 173 14.35 -32.92 -4.47
N SER A 174 13.77 -31.76 -4.86
CA SER A 174 12.63 -31.71 -5.77
C SER A 174 12.42 -30.32 -6.38
N ASP A 175 11.55 -30.21 -7.39
CA ASP A 175 11.03 -28.92 -7.81
C ASP A 175 10.08 -28.35 -6.74
N ASN A 176 9.16 -29.18 -6.22
CA ASN A 176 8.18 -28.77 -5.19
C ASN A 176 8.12 -29.79 -4.05
N LEU A 177 8.20 -29.31 -2.85
CA LEU A 177 8.00 -30.07 -1.63
C LEU A 177 6.84 -29.50 -0.84
N GLU A 178 5.87 -30.32 -0.48
CA GLU A 178 4.79 -29.98 0.44
C GLU A 178 4.79 -30.94 1.63
N VAL A 179 4.83 -30.42 2.85
CA VAL A 179 4.79 -31.17 4.10
C VAL A 179 3.63 -30.67 4.96
N ASN A 180 2.67 -31.53 5.22
CA ASN A 180 1.50 -31.24 6.05
C ASN A 180 1.47 -32.16 7.26
N ALA A 181 1.44 -31.58 8.46
CA ALA A 181 1.23 -32.31 9.71
C ALA A 181 -0.07 -31.83 10.36
N TYR A 182 -0.94 -32.78 10.70
CA TYR A 182 -2.22 -32.48 11.35
C TYR A 182 -2.42 -33.38 12.58
N SER A 183 -2.75 -32.79 13.72
CA SER A 183 -3.23 -33.51 14.87
C SER A 183 -4.58 -32.93 15.34
N LYS A 184 -5.53 -33.83 15.62
CA LYS A 184 -6.83 -33.42 16.14
C LYS A 184 -6.73 -32.90 17.58
N ASP A 185 -6.08 -33.68 18.45
CA ASP A 185 -6.06 -33.48 19.90
C ASP A 185 -4.64 -33.42 20.49
N GLY A 186 -3.59 -33.85 19.75
CA GLY A 186 -2.17 -33.77 20.11
C GLY A 186 -1.43 -32.64 19.37
N SER A 187 -0.10 -32.71 19.33
CA SER A 187 0.75 -31.76 18.64
C SER A 187 0.99 -32.17 17.19
N ALA A 188 1.24 -31.16 16.34
CA ALA A 188 1.58 -31.37 14.94
C ALA A 188 2.90 -30.67 14.61
N TRP A 189 3.86 -31.43 14.04
CA TRP A 189 5.19 -30.95 13.67
C TRP A 189 5.46 -31.21 12.18
N GLY A 190 5.77 -30.17 11.41
CA GLY A 190 6.11 -30.33 9.99
C GLY A 190 7.42 -31.06 9.82
N LEU A 191 8.53 -30.50 10.32
CA LEU A 191 9.86 -31.10 10.35
C LEU A 191 10.31 -31.25 11.80
N LEU A 192 10.96 -32.39 12.12
CA LEU A 192 11.55 -32.66 13.44
C LEU A 192 12.94 -33.26 13.28
N ALA A 193 13.98 -32.54 13.72
CA ALA A 193 15.33 -33.12 13.92
C ALA A 193 15.63 -33.21 15.40
N GLN A 194 15.79 -34.43 15.92
CA GLN A 194 15.88 -34.68 17.36
C GLN A 194 16.99 -35.67 17.73
N ASN A 195 17.86 -35.23 18.65
CA ASN A 195 18.70 -36.15 19.41
C ASN A 195 18.15 -36.32 20.84
N THR A 196 18.36 -37.46 21.47
CA THR A 196 17.87 -37.71 22.86
C THR A 196 18.76 -37.11 23.93
N THR A 197 19.97 -36.69 23.58
CA THR A 197 20.90 -36.02 24.51
C THR A 197 21.75 -34.97 23.83
N VAL A 198 22.16 -33.98 24.62
CA VAL A 198 22.98 -32.82 24.23
C VAL A 198 24.49 -33.13 24.09
N ASN A 199 24.91 -34.35 24.33
CA ASN A 199 26.34 -34.77 24.27
C ASN A 199 26.64 -35.70 23.08
N ALA A 200 25.90 -35.57 21.96
CA ALA A 200 26.23 -36.29 20.73
C ALA A 200 27.54 -35.73 20.15
N THR A 201 28.63 -36.47 20.32
CA THR A 201 29.98 -36.05 19.86
C THR A 201 30.23 -36.30 18.38
N THR A 202 29.33 -36.99 17.68
CA THR A 202 29.43 -37.33 16.25
C THR A 202 28.13 -37.02 15.51
N ASP A 203 27.82 -37.65 14.41
CA ASP A 203 26.75 -37.26 13.48
C ASP A 203 25.41 -37.00 14.15
N LYS A 204 24.88 -35.79 13.95
CA LYS A 204 23.64 -35.26 14.52
C LYS A 204 22.45 -35.66 13.66
N ALA A 205 21.26 -35.77 14.24
CA ALA A 205 20.02 -35.89 13.47
C ALA A 205 19.88 -34.70 12.54
N THR A 206 19.74 -34.92 11.23
CA THR A 206 19.85 -33.86 10.23
C THR A 206 18.74 -33.95 9.17
N ILE A 207 18.12 -32.84 8.85
CA ILE A 207 17.22 -32.66 7.70
C ILE A 207 17.81 -31.59 6.79
N GLU A 208 18.02 -31.96 5.52
CA GLU A 208 18.48 -31.06 4.46
C GLU A 208 17.41 -30.97 3.37
N ILE A 209 16.95 -29.78 3.04
CA ILE A 209 15.96 -29.52 2.00
C ILE A 209 16.60 -28.63 0.93
N ASN A 210 16.69 -29.18 -0.30
CA ASN A 210 17.22 -28.52 -1.48
C ASN A 210 16.15 -28.39 -2.58
N ALA A 211 14.87 -28.33 -2.22
CA ALA A 211 13.79 -28.16 -3.19
C ALA A 211 13.77 -26.72 -3.75
N LYS A 212 13.27 -26.53 -4.97
CA LYS A 212 13.08 -25.16 -5.49
C LYS A 212 12.04 -24.40 -4.69
N ASN A 213 10.90 -25.05 -4.39
CA ASN A 213 9.81 -24.51 -3.60
C ASN A 213 9.45 -25.49 -2.47
N THR A 214 9.33 -24.99 -1.26
CA THR A 214 8.98 -25.76 -0.07
C THR A 214 7.83 -25.10 0.66
N LYS A 215 6.79 -25.88 0.97
CA LYS A 215 5.69 -25.48 1.82
C LYS A 215 5.55 -26.43 3.00
N ILE A 216 5.52 -25.89 4.22
CA ILE A 216 5.40 -26.64 5.45
C ILE A 216 4.21 -26.09 6.23
N THR A 217 3.23 -26.94 6.50
CA THR A 217 2.04 -26.57 7.26
C THR A 217 1.86 -27.50 8.45
N ALA A 218 1.78 -26.94 9.65
CA ALA A 218 1.42 -27.67 10.85
C ALA A 218 0.10 -27.11 11.41
N VAL A 219 -0.83 -28.01 11.76
CA VAL A 219 -2.12 -27.65 12.34
C VAL A 219 -2.48 -28.60 13.48
N SER A 220 -2.79 -28.02 14.65
CA SER A 220 -3.31 -28.76 15.79
C SER A 220 -4.66 -28.22 16.26
N GLY A 221 -5.57 -29.11 16.65
CA GLY A 221 -6.86 -28.70 17.21
C GLY A 221 -6.72 -28.24 18.68
N VAL A 222 -5.86 -28.87 19.46
CA VAL A 222 -5.70 -28.60 20.89
C VAL A 222 -4.23 -28.37 21.30
N GLY A 223 -3.31 -29.17 20.76
CA GLY A 223 -1.89 -29.09 21.07
C GLY A 223 -1.13 -27.99 20.31
N ASN A 224 0.19 -28.12 20.27
CA ASN A 224 1.03 -27.15 19.57
C ASN A 224 1.17 -27.51 18.08
N ALA A 225 1.01 -26.51 17.21
CA ALA A 225 1.31 -26.64 15.79
C ALA A 225 2.63 -25.93 15.48
N VAL A 226 3.65 -26.67 15.04
CA VAL A 226 4.99 -26.15 14.79
C VAL A 226 5.48 -26.56 13.40
N GLY A 227 5.86 -25.58 12.60
CA GLY A 227 6.38 -25.86 11.25
C GLY A 227 7.71 -26.62 11.28
N ILE A 228 8.70 -26.11 12.02
CA ILE A 228 10.07 -26.62 12.07
C ILE A 228 10.49 -26.80 13.54
N VAL A 229 10.95 -27.98 13.90
CA VAL A 229 11.40 -28.33 15.27
C VAL A 229 12.81 -28.92 15.23
N ALA A 230 13.75 -28.28 15.90
CA ALA A 230 15.09 -28.81 16.09
C ALA A 230 15.41 -28.92 17.58
N MET A 231 15.78 -30.13 18.07
CA MET A 231 15.97 -30.40 19.48
C MET A 231 17.29 -31.12 19.76
N SER A 232 17.94 -30.74 20.86
CA SER A 232 19.12 -31.47 21.40
C SER A 232 20.19 -31.69 20.33
N GLN A 233 20.73 -30.60 19.76
CA GLN A 233 21.72 -30.61 18.68
C GLN A 233 21.20 -31.12 17.31
N GLY A 234 19.88 -31.22 17.10
CA GLY A 234 19.29 -31.48 15.79
C GLY A 234 19.62 -30.36 14.79
N ILE A 235 19.80 -30.73 13.53
CA ILE A 235 20.19 -29.82 12.46
C ILE A 235 19.11 -29.80 11.38
N ILE A 236 18.65 -28.60 10.99
CA ILE A 236 17.74 -28.41 9.87
C ILE A 236 18.31 -27.31 8.96
N ASN A 237 18.60 -27.67 7.71
CA ASN A 237 19.07 -26.74 6.69
C ASN A 237 18.07 -26.71 5.54
N ILE A 238 17.58 -25.51 5.17
CA ILE A 238 16.62 -25.33 4.09
C ILE A 238 17.13 -24.24 3.14
N ASN A 239 17.42 -24.62 1.89
CA ASN A 239 17.76 -23.73 0.79
C ASN A 239 16.68 -23.86 -0.29
N SER A 240 15.62 -23.05 -0.19
CA SER A 240 14.40 -23.17 -0.99
C SER A 240 13.58 -21.90 -0.91
N ASN A 241 12.74 -21.62 -1.92
CA ASN A 241 11.64 -20.70 -1.73
C ASN A 241 10.69 -21.30 -0.70
N LEU A 242 10.69 -20.76 0.51
CA LEU A 242 10.10 -21.40 1.69
C LEU A 242 8.84 -20.68 2.16
N GLU A 243 7.78 -21.45 2.43
CA GLU A 243 6.59 -21.03 3.15
C GLU A 243 6.36 -21.93 4.35
N VAL A 244 6.32 -21.36 5.56
CA VAL A 244 6.07 -22.08 6.80
C VAL A 244 4.89 -21.47 7.54
N SER A 245 3.97 -22.31 8.02
CA SER A 245 2.85 -21.89 8.85
C SER A 245 2.61 -22.83 10.02
N GLY A 246 2.34 -22.23 11.19
CA GLY A 246 2.03 -22.93 12.44
C GLY A 246 1.70 -21.94 13.56
N ASP A 247 1.45 -22.42 14.77
CA ASP A 247 1.37 -21.57 15.96
C ASP A 247 2.77 -21.00 16.28
N ASN A 248 3.78 -21.85 16.11
CA ASN A 248 5.17 -21.45 16.01
C ASN A 248 5.68 -21.86 14.62
N ALA A 249 6.37 -20.96 13.94
CA ALA A 249 7.06 -21.30 12.70
C ALA A 249 8.27 -22.20 13.00
N ILE A 250 9.03 -21.86 14.06
CA ILE A 250 10.23 -22.61 14.48
C ILE A 250 10.22 -22.80 16.00
N VAL A 251 10.61 -23.99 16.45
CA VAL A 251 11.00 -24.28 17.82
C VAL A 251 12.42 -24.84 17.82
N ALA A 252 13.31 -24.21 18.57
CA ALA A 252 14.69 -24.63 18.73
C ALA A 252 15.01 -24.86 20.21
N ARG A 253 15.74 -25.99 20.54
CA ARG A 253 16.02 -26.39 21.90
C ARG A 253 17.37 -27.11 22.00
N GLY A 254 18.18 -26.72 22.97
CA GLY A 254 19.40 -27.48 23.35
C GLY A 254 20.44 -27.59 22.23
N ASP A 255 21.23 -26.54 21.95
CA ASP A 255 22.28 -26.46 20.93
C ASP A 255 21.82 -26.88 19.51
N ALA A 256 20.52 -26.75 19.22
CA ALA A 256 19.97 -27.01 17.88
C ALA A 256 20.47 -26.02 16.85
N ILE A 257 20.54 -26.45 15.60
CA ILE A 257 20.95 -25.61 14.46
C ILE A 257 19.83 -25.57 13.44
N VAL A 258 19.37 -24.38 13.11
CA VAL A 258 18.39 -24.15 12.04
C VAL A 258 18.91 -23.07 11.10
N LYS A 259 19.12 -23.42 9.84
CA LYS A 259 19.56 -22.47 8.81
C LYS A 259 18.56 -22.43 7.68
N ILE A 260 18.01 -21.24 7.44
CA ILE A 260 17.04 -20.99 6.37
C ILE A 260 17.64 -20.02 5.37
N ASN A 261 17.77 -20.50 4.13
CA ASN A 261 18.28 -19.73 3.00
C ASN A 261 19.65 -19.07 3.31
N GLU A 262 20.59 -19.85 3.83
CA GLU A 262 21.93 -19.36 4.22
C GLU A 262 22.64 -18.63 3.05
N ASP A 263 22.39 -19.03 1.83
CA ASP A 263 22.93 -18.40 0.62
C ASP A 263 22.27 -17.06 0.25
N GLY A 264 21.12 -16.72 0.84
CA GLY A 264 20.39 -15.47 0.62
C GLY A 264 19.77 -15.32 -0.76
N LYS A 265 19.47 -16.41 -1.49
CA LYS A 265 18.95 -16.37 -2.86
C LYS A 265 17.47 -16.68 -3.00
N HIS A 266 16.85 -17.19 -1.95
CA HIS A 266 15.49 -17.71 -1.99
C HIS A 266 14.52 -16.81 -1.21
N THR A 267 13.24 -16.83 -1.59
CA THR A 267 12.19 -16.17 -0.81
C THR A 267 11.88 -16.99 0.45
N THR A 268 11.55 -16.28 1.53
CA THR A 268 11.21 -16.91 2.82
C THR A 268 9.96 -16.27 3.39
N LYS A 269 8.91 -17.05 3.61
CA LYS A 269 7.62 -16.62 4.18
C LYS A 269 7.35 -17.42 5.46
N LEU A 270 7.35 -16.75 6.60
CA LEU A 270 7.18 -17.38 7.89
C LEU A 270 5.98 -16.78 8.62
N ASP A 271 5.01 -17.62 8.95
CA ASP A 271 3.84 -17.28 9.76
C ASP A 271 3.83 -18.06 11.06
N GLY A 272 4.06 -17.37 12.17
CA GLY A 272 4.13 -17.90 13.53
C GLY A 272 5.36 -17.41 14.29
N ASP A 273 5.32 -17.59 15.61
CA ASP A 273 6.42 -17.22 16.49
C ASP A 273 7.60 -18.19 16.34
N MET A 274 8.76 -17.77 16.85
CA MET A 274 9.92 -18.63 17.06
C MET A 274 10.16 -18.80 18.55
N SER A 275 10.17 -20.05 19.00
CA SER A 275 10.33 -20.36 20.42
C SER A 275 11.68 -21.07 20.69
N PHE A 276 12.40 -20.53 21.66
CA PHE A 276 13.59 -21.12 22.22
C PHE A 276 13.19 -21.77 23.57
N ASP A 277 13.04 -23.08 23.58
CA ASP A 277 12.59 -23.75 24.78
C ASP A 277 13.77 -24.02 25.73
N TYR A 278 13.70 -23.45 26.92
CA TYR A 278 14.65 -23.70 27.99
C TYR A 278 14.19 -24.89 28.83
N ASP A 279 14.97 -25.99 28.83
CA ASP A 279 14.71 -27.15 29.68
C ASP A 279 15.73 -27.22 30.83
N LYS A 280 15.25 -26.94 32.04
CA LYS A 280 16.05 -27.00 33.27
C LYS A 280 16.51 -28.43 33.61
N ALA A 281 15.85 -29.48 33.11
CA ALA A 281 16.20 -30.86 33.38
C ALA A 281 17.47 -31.31 32.67
N THR A 282 17.85 -30.64 31.61
CA THR A 282 19.14 -30.86 30.91
C THR A 282 20.21 -29.90 31.39
N SER A 283 20.14 -29.46 32.65
CA SER A 283 20.97 -28.47 33.32
C SER A 283 22.46 -28.58 33.04
N GLY A 284 23.00 -27.58 32.45
CA GLY A 284 24.41 -27.43 32.08
C GLY A 284 24.58 -27.05 30.61
N THR A 285 23.55 -27.13 29.82
CA THR A 285 23.56 -26.70 28.44
C THR A 285 23.00 -25.33 28.31
N LYS A 286 23.76 -24.47 27.64
CA LYS A 286 23.35 -23.17 27.22
C LYS A 286 22.13 -23.31 26.31
N VAL A 287 21.19 -22.34 26.37
CA VAL A 287 20.08 -22.25 25.42
C VAL A 287 20.60 -21.63 24.11
N ASP A 288 21.78 -22.04 23.67
CA ASP A 288 22.42 -21.44 22.50
C ASP A 288 22.03 -22.24 21.24
N ALA A 289 20.75 -22.19 20.86
CA ALA A 289 20.37 -22.64 19.54
C ALA A 289 20.91 -21.64 18.50
N ASP A 290 21.53 -22.17 17.44
CA ASP A 290 22.03 -21.37 16.33
C ASP A 290 20.95 -21.32 15.24
N VAL A 291 20.19 -20.23 15.21
CA VAL A 291 19.10 -20.04 14.25
C VAL A 291 19.43 -18.85 13.33
N LEU A 292 19.76 -19.17 12.08
CA LEU A 292 20.03 -18.21 11.03
C LEU A 292 18.87 -18.18 10.03
N ILE A 293 18.34 -17.00 9.74
CA ILE A 293 17.25 -16.80 8.78
C ILE A 293 17.58 -15.65 7.84
N ASN A 294 17.57 -15.91 6.53
CA ASN A 294 17.61 -14.89 5.52
C ASN A 294 16.22 -14.67 4.93
N LEU A 295 15.75 -13.42 5.02
CA LEU A 295 14.61 -12.89 4.32
C LEU A 295 15.13 -12.02 3.17
N THR A 296 14.91 -12.43 1.92
CA THR A 296 15.47 -11.73 0.77
C THR A 296 14.37 -11.44 -0.26
N GLY A 297 14.28 -10.19 -0.71
CA GLY A 297 13.28 -9.71 -1.66
C GLY A 297 11.95 -9.34 -1.04
N SER A 298 11.20 -8.46 -1.70
CA SER A 298 9.94 -7.87 -1.19
C SER A 298 8.82 -8.89 -0.90
N GLU A 299 8.91 -10.11 -1.47
CA GLU A 299 7.98 -11.21 -1.21
C GLU A 299 8.29 -11.97 0.08
N SER A 300 9.47 -11.75 0.68
CA SER A 300 9.89 -12.43 1.90
C SER A 300 9.40 -11.68 3.13
N TYR A 301 8.87 -12.44 4.08
CA TYR A 301 8.43 -11.88 5.35
C TYR A 301 8.49 -12.88 6.51
N TRP A 302 8.52 -12.32 7.71
CA TRP A 302 8.23 -13.06 8.93
C TRP A 302 7.16 -12.33 9.75
N ASN A 303 6.02 -13.01 9.96
CA ASN A 303 4.92 -12.57 10.81
C ASN A 303 4.98 -13.32 12.14
N GLY A 304 5.64 -12.75 13.13
CA GLY A 304 5.84 -13.37 14.43
C GLY A 304 6.96 -12.71 15.20
N ASN A 305 7.25 -13.25 16.39
CA ASN A 305 8.32 -12.76 17.24
C ASN A 305 9.12 -13.94 17.80
N SER A 306 10.34 -13.67 18.26
CA SER A 306 11.14 -14.66 18.96
C SER A 306 10.89 -14.56 20.46
N LYS A 307 10.72 -15.72 21.11
CA LYS A 307 10.49 -15.84 22.55
C LYS A 307 11.30 -16.95 23.16
N VAL A 308 11.71 -16.78 24.41
CA VAL A 308 12.28 -17.84 25.23
C VAL A 308 11.18 -18.36 26.15
N THR A 309 10.93 -19.65 26.11
CA THR A 309 9.94 -20.33 26.96
C THR A 309 10.64 -21.23 27.96
N TRP A 310 10.06 -21.40 29.14
CA TRP A 310 10.53 -22.37 30.15
C TRP A 310 9.35 -23.08 30.79
N GLY A 311 9.62 -24.20 31.44
CA GLY A 311 8.60 -24.93 32.14
C GLY A 311 8.10 -24.20 33.41
N THR A 312 7.46 -24.90 34.31
CA THR A 312 6.92 -24.34 35.56
C THR A 312 8.03 -23.83 36.51
N GLY A 313 7.83 -22.64 37.09
CA GLY A 313 8.68 -22.06 38.13
C GLY A 313 9.14 -20.63 37.87
N ALA A 314 10.04 -20.13 38.70
CA ALA A 314 10.62 -18.80 38.55
C ALA A 314 11.44 -18.69 37.27
N ILE A 315 11.53 -17.48 36.73
CA ILE A 315 12.40 -17.19 35.57
C ILE A 315 13.83 -17.64 35.91
N PRO A 316 14.45 -18.53 35.13
CA PRO A 316 15.85 -18.88 35.32
C PRO A 316 16.75 -17.68 35.18
N GLU A 317 17.77 -17.59 36.06
CA GLU A 317 18.76 -16.50 35.99
C GLU A 317 19.49 -16.50 34.62
N GLY A 318 19.59 -15.37 33.98
CA GLY A 318 20.28 -15.20 32.70
C GLY A 318 19.42 -15.46 31.45
N LEU A 319 18.12 -15.78 31.59
CA LEU A 319 17.20 -15.95 30.46
C LEU A 319 17.05 -14.70 29.63
N GLU A 320 17.14 -13.52 30.24
CA GLU A 320 17.13 -12.22 29.56
C GLU A 320 18.36 -11.99 28.67
N LYS A 321 19.37 -12.85 28.77
CA LYS A 321 20.62 -12.78 27.96
C LYS A 321 20.65 -13.79 26.83
N VAL A 322 19.56 -14.57 26.64
CA VAL A 322 19.52 -15.57 25.57
C VAL A 322 19.47 -14.85 24.23
N THR A 323 20.49 -15.10 23.42
CA THR A 323 20.52 -14.64 22.03
C THR A 323 19.40 -15.34 21.26
N GLY A 324 18.62 -14.57 20.52
CA GLY A 324 17.57 -15.08 19.66
C GLY A 324 18.11 -15.52 18.29
N ILE A 325 17.52 -14.99 17.24
CA ILE A 325 17.80 -15.32 15.85
C ILE A 325 18.90 -14.41 15.29
N ASP A 326 19.80 -14.95 14.47
CA ASP A 326 20.55 -14.16 13.48
C ASP A 326 19.64 -13.95 12.27
N LEU A 327 18.98 -12.80 12.23
CA LEU A 327 17.98 -12.43 11.23
C LEU A 327 18.56 -11.46 10.22
N ARG A 328 18.60 -11.85 8.97
CA ARG A 328 19.07 -11.00 7.86
C ARG A 328 17.91 -10.64 6.96
N ILE A 329 17.64 -9.37 6.82
CA ILE A 329 16.50 -8.82 6.10
C ILE A 329 17.02 -7.95 4.97
N LYS A 330 16.79 -8.36 3.72
CA LYS A 330 17.40 -7.74 2.54
C LYS A 330 16.39 -7.42 1.45
N ASP A 331 16.71 -6.41 0.62
CA ASP A 331 16.06 -6.14 -0.66
C ASP A 331 14.52 -6.03 -0.55
N GLY A 332 14.04 -5.28 0.44
CA GLY A 332 12.61 -5.02 0.65
C GLY A 332 11.86 -6.08 1.46
N ALA A 333 12.53 -7.15 1.92
CA ALA A 333 11.92 -8.12 2.83
C ALA A 333 11.47 -7.45 4.14
N THR A 334 10.51 -8.07 4.85
CA THR A 334 9.91 -7.45 6.03
C THR A 334 9.81 -8.41 7.22
N TRP A 335 10.27 -7.97 8.38
CA TRP A 335 9.92 -8.57 9.65
C TRP A 335 8.76 -7.78 10.29
N ASN A 336 7.67 -8.48 10.61
CA ASN A 336 6.49 -7.96 11.31
C ASN A 336 6.43 -8.58 12.72
N PRO A 337 7.14 -8.03 13.72
CA PRO A 337 7.12 -8.58 15.06
C PRO A 337 5.70 -8.56 15.64
N ALA A 338 5.23 -9.74 16.08
CA ALA A 338 3.94 -9.87 16.74
C ALA A 338 4.07 -9.53 18.24
N TYR A 339 2.97 -9.08 18.84
CA TYR A 339 2.89 -8.96 20.29
C TYR A 339 2.99 -10.35 20.95
N VAL A 340 3.91 -10.48 21.90
CA VAL A 340 4.07 -11.67 22.75
C VAL A 340 3.49 -11.35 24.12
N GLU A 341 2.46 -12.09 24.53
CA GLU A 341 1.91 -11.97 25.88
C GLU A 341 2.96 -12.52 26.87
N GLU A 342 3.58 -11.63 27.63
CA GLU A 342 4.44 -12.00 28.74
C GLU A 342 3.54 -12.49 29.87
N ALA A 343 3.60 -13.79 30.14
CA ALA A 343 2.79 -14.36 31.19
C ALA A 343 3.31 -13.91 32.56
N ASP A 344 2.39 -13.73 33.50
CA ASP A 344 2.70 -13.36 34.89
C ASP A 344 3.79 -14.25 35.50
N LYS A 345 4.76 -13.62 36.15
CA LYS A 345 5.86 -14.28 36.85
C LYS A 345 5.33 -15.32 37.80
N GLY A 346 5.36 -16.62 37.41
CA GLY A 346 4.94 -17.73 38.24
C GLY A 346 3.96 -18.74 37.61
N ALA A 347 3.36 -18.44 36.45
CA ALA A 347 2.49 -19.35 35.73
C ALA A 347 3.31 -20.32 34.85
N SER A 348 2.79 -21.53 34.58
CA SER A 348 3.41 -22.45 33.64
C SER A 348 3.29 -21.94 32.19
N GLY A 349 4.38 -21.97 31.46
CA GLY A 349 4.40 -21.54 30.05
C GLY A 349 4.70 -20.06 29.83
N THR A 350 5.38 -19.41 30.76
CA THR A 350 5.84 -18.01 30.63
C THR A 350 6.89 -17.85 29.55
N ALA A 351 6.77 -16.78 28.79
CA ALA A 351 7.72 -16.41 27.74
C ALA A 351 8.28 -15.00 27.98
N VAL A 352 9.54 -14.79 27.64
CA VAL A 352 10.14 -13.45 27.48
C VAL A 352 10.61 -13.28 26.06
N LEU A 353 10.66 -12.04 25.59
CA LEU A 353 11.22 -11.74 24.25
C LEU A 353 12.69 -12.17 24.20
N ALA A 354 13.07 -12.89 23.16
CA ALA A 354 14.47 -13.14 22.85
C ALA A 354 15.09 -11.91 22.17
N GLN A 355 16.37 -11.65 22.45
CA GLN A 355 17.11 -10.55 21.81
C GLN A 355 17.74 -11.04 20.51
N ASN A 356 17.28 -10.54 19.38
CA ASN A 356 17.73 -10.94 18.06
C ASN A 356 18.95 -10.15 17.60
N LYS A 357 19.84 -10.79 16.84
CA LYS A 357 20.82 -10.10 16.00
C LYS A 357 20.17 -9.82 14.66
N VAL A 358 20.17 -8.58 14.23
CA VAL A 358 19.48 -8.17 12.99
C VAL A 358 20.45 -7.47 12.06
N THR A 359 20.53 -7.95 10.82
CA THR A 359 21.16 -7.26 9.71
C THR A 359 20.07 -6.74 8.78
N LEU A 360 20.04 -5.43 8.55
CA LEU A 360 18.98 -4.75 7.80
C LEU A 360 19.58 -4.05 6.56
N ASP A 361 19.67 -4.79 5.44
CA ASP A 361 20.24 -4.30 4.18
C ASP A 361 19.13 -3.99 3.16
N GLY A 362 18.59 -2.78 3.20
CA GLY A 362 17.43 -2.39 2.37
C GLY A 362 16.14 -3.14 2.74
N GLY A 363 16.09 -3.77 3.91
CA GLY A 363 14.93 -4.46 4.45
C GLY A 363 14.11 -3.60 5.40
N ASN A 364 13.01 -4.16 5.92
CA ASN A 364 12.03 -3.45 6.73
C ASN A 364 11.74 -4.18 8.05
N ILE A 365 11.53 -3.41 9.13
CA ILE A 365 10.90 -3.88 10.37
C ILE A 365 9.61 -3.09 10.54
N ASP A 366 8.46 -3.77 10.54
CA ASP A 366 7.14 -3.11 10.71
C ASP A 366 6.59 -3.41 12.12
N LEU A 367 6.65 -2.43 13.01
CA LEU A 367 6.25 -2.57 14.42
C LEU A 367 4.73 -2.54 14.64
N THR A 368 3.92 -2.40 13.61
CA THR A 368 2.46 -2.24 13.73
C THR A 368 1.80 -3.37 14.53
N ASN A 369 2.30 -4.61 14.42
CA ASN A 369 1.74 -5.77 15.11
C ASN A 369 2.30 -5.98 16.53
N ALA A 370 3.36 -5.27 16.90
CA ALA A 370 3.95 -5.33 18.23
C ALA A 370 3.06 -4.68 19.32
N LYS A 371 2.04 -3.91 18.92
CA LYS A 371 1.16 -3.15 19.80
C LYS A 371 1.97 -2.20 20.69
N ASN A 372 1.76 -2.28 22.02
CA ASN A 372 2.46 -1.48 23.04
C ASN A 372 3.73 -2.16 23.61
N GLN A 373 4.27 -3.16 22.94
CA GLN A 373 5.48 -3.84 23.37
C GLN A 373 6.72 -3.22 22.71
N GLN A 374 7.72 -2.87 23.52
CA GLN A 374 9.03 -2.51 23.01
C GLN A 374 9.74 -3.74 22.43
N ILE A 375 10.12 -3.67 21.17
CA ILE A 375 10.93 -4.72 20.55
C ILE A 375 12.40 -4.46 20.89
N GLN A 376 13.09 -5.52 21.37
CA GLN A 376 14.50 -5.45 21.70
C GLN A 376 15.33 -6.18 20.65
N ILE A 377 16.39 -5.55 20.20
CA ILE A 377 17.39 -6.12 19.29
C ILE A 377 18.73 -6.09 20.00
N GLU A 378 19.42 -7.23 20.02
CA GLU A 378 20.76 -7.32 20.62
C GLU A 378 21.78 -6.51 19.82
N THR A 379 21.84 -6.78 18.51
CA THR A 379 22.72 -6.05 17.60
C THR A 379 21.97 -5.65 16.34
N LEU A 380 22.19 -4.45 15.86
CA LEU A 380 21.64 -3.95 14.61
C LEU A 380 22.80 -3.55 13.67
N SER A 381 22.78 -4.10 12.47
CA SER A 381 23.78 -3.83 11.44
C SER A 381 23.11 -3.68 10.07
N GLY A 382 23.90 -3.35 9.04
CA GLY A 382 23.41 -3.21 7.68
C GLY A 382 23.26 -1.77 7.22
N ASN A 383 22.68 -1.59 6.04
CA ASN A 383 22.58 -0.29 5.39
C ASN A 383 21.21 -0.09 4.72
N ASN A 384 20.72 1.16 4.67
CA ASN A 384 19.46 1.54 4.04
C ASN A 384 18.21 0.77 4.58
N GLY A 385 18.21 0.42 5.86
CA GLY A 385 17.07 -0.21 6.51
C GLY A 385 15.93 0.75 6.79
N THR A 386 14.71 0.22 6.93
CA THR A 386 13.53 1.00 7.31
C THR A 386 12.84 0.40 8.53
N ILE A 387 12.52 1.23 9.53
CA ILE A 387 11.70 0.84 10.68
C ILE A 387 10.40 1.63 10.65
N LYS A 388 9.27 0.91 10.64
CA LYS A 388 7.94 1.47 10.52
C LYS A 388 7.19 1.44 11.85
N ILE A 389 6.72 2.59 12.27
CA ILE A 389 6.00 2.83 13.52
C ILE A 389 4.50 2.96 13.23
N GLY A 390 3.68 2.18 13.92
CA GLY A 390 2.23 2.14 13.72
C GLY A 390 1.41 2.92 14.74
N SER A 391 1.99 3.24 15.90
CA SER A 391 1.32 3.95 16.99
C SER A 391 2.31 4.61 17.95
N GLU A 392 1.81 5.43 18.85
CA GLU A 392 2.62 6.07 19.90
C GLU A 392 3.35 5.05 20.80
N ASP A 393 2.72 3.91 21.05
CA ASP A 393 3.25 2.88 21.95
C ASP A 393 4.27 1.95 21.29
N ASN A 394 4.45 2.02 19.95
CA ASN A 394 5.46 1.21 19.27
C ASN A 394 6.86 1.78 19.50
N SER A 395 7.80 0.92 19.87
CA SER A 395 9.21 1.29 19.99
C SER A 395 10.14 0.10 19.77
N LEU A 396 11.40 0.41 19.45
CA LEU A 396 12.48 -0.54 19.29
C LEU A 396 13.70 -0.04 20.06
N ALA A 397 14.42 -0.96 20.70
CA ALA A 397 15.69 -0.66 21.37
C ALA A 397 16.80 -1.60 20.89
N VAL A 398 17.95 -1.03 20.56
CA VAL A 398 19.20 -1.75 20.30
C VAL A 398 20.02 -1.76 21.58
N THR A 399 20.37 -2.94 22.09
CA THR A 399 20.86 -3.07 23.49
C THR A 399 22.36 -3.30 23.62
N LYS A 400 23.06 -3.88 22.62
CA LYS A 400 24.50 -4.23 22.76
C LYS A 400 25.40 -3.59 21.70
N ASP A 401 24.99 -3.52 20.44
CA ASP A 401 25.82 -2.98 19.37
C ASP A 401 24.96 -2.46 18.23
N ASN A 402 25.30 -1.28 17.72
CA ASN A 402 24.63 -0.64 16.57
C ASN A 402 25.66 -0.15 15.56
N THR A 403 25.73 -0.84 14.44
CA THR A 403 26.57 -0.49 13.29
C THR A 403 25.75 -0.21 12.04
N ALA A 404 24.41 -0.10 12.17
CA ALA A 404 23.54 0.23 11.05
C ALA A 404 23.82 1.65 10.53
N THR A 405 23.71 1.78 9.22
CA THR A 405 23.91 3.06 8.52
C THR A 405 22.70 3.39 7.66
N ASN A 406 22.42 4.68 7.46
CA ASN A 406 21.29 5.15 6.64
C ASN A 406 19.94 4.54 7.05
N LEU A 407 19.70 4.42 8.37
CA LEU A 407 18.47 3.88 8.91
C LEU A 407 17.36 4.92 8.84
N THR A 408 16.26 4.60 8.16
CA THR A 408 15.08 5.46 8.06
C THR A 408 14.00 4.99 9.03
N VAL A 409 13.46 5.90 9.82
CA VAL A 409 12.24 5.66 10.62
C VAL A 409 11.05 6.29 9.92
N THR A 410 9.99 5.52 9.75
CA THR A 410 8.76 5.98 9.08
C THR A 410 7.51 5.68 9.90
N ALA A 411 6.44 6.44 9.68
CA ALA A 411 5.13 6.18 10.28
C ALA A 411 4.22 5.39 9.31
N THR A 412 3.25 4.66 9.87
CA THR A 412 2.09 4.22 9.07
C THR A 412 1.20 5.41 8.74
N GLN A 413 0.39 5.31 7.67
CA GLN A 413 -0.56 6.37 7.31
C GLN A 413 -1.47 6.79 8.49
N PRO A 414 -2.12 5.86 9.26
CA PRO A 414 -2.94 6.26 10.40
C PRO A 414 -2.16 6.96 11.51
N TYR A 415 -0.89 6.58 11.73
CA TYR A 415 -0.07 7.21 12.76
C TYR A 415 0.46 8.58 12.29
N ALA A 416 0.79 8.73 11.02
CA ALA A 416 1.14 10.01 10.42
C ALA A 416 0.01 11.06 10.62
N GLU A 417 -1.26 10.66 10.45
CA GLU A 417 -2.41 11.53 10.74
C GLU A 417 -2.46 12.00 12.20
N GLN A 418 -2.08 11.13 13.15
CA GLN A 418 -2.12 11.46 14.58
C GLN A 418 -1.00 12.42 15.00
N ILE A 419 0.20 12.27 14.42
CA ILE A 419 1.37 13.07 14.78
C ILE A 419 1.52 14.34 13.93
N ALA A 420 0.72 14.49 12.89
CA ALA A 420 0.76 15.68 12.04
C ALA A 420 0.47 16.94 12.83
N SER A 421 1.23 17.99 12.57
CA SER A 421 1.13 19.29 13.22
C SER A 421 1.49 20.43 12.25
N ASN A 422 1.32 21.66 12.66
CA ASN A 422 1.75 22.82 11.87
C ASN A 422 3.27 22.91 11.79
N ASP A 423 3.97 22.57 12.87
CA ASP A 423 5.41 22.40 12.90
C ASP A 423 5.76 20.90 12.96
N MET A 424 6.19 20.34 11.84
CA MET A 424 6.53 18.93 11.74
C MET A 424 7.87 18.56 12.38
N SER A 425 8.68 19.53 12.82
CA SER A 425 9.99 19.27 13.44
C SER A 425 9.87 18.47 14.74
N GLY A 426 8.85 18.76 15.54
CA GLY A 426 8.53 18.00 16.75
C GLY A 426 8.14 16.56 16.42
N ALA A 427 7.22 16.36 15.48
CA ALA A 427 6.77 15.03 15.04
C ALA A 427 7.92 14.17 14.48
N VAL A 428 8.84 14.79 13.71
CA VAL A 428 10.06 14.13 13.22
C VAL A 428 10.93 13.64 14.38
N LYS A 429 11.19 14.50 15.36
CA LYS A 429 12.02 14.17 16.53
C LYS A 429 11.39 13.05 17.37
N ASP A 430 10.10 13.16 17.64
CA ASP A 430 9.36 12.16 18.44
C ASP A 430 9.32 10.82 17.73
N LEU A 431 9.14 10.80 16.40
CA LEU A 431 9.16 9.58 15.61
C LEU A 431 10.55 8.94 15.59
N ALA A 432 11.62 9.71 15.40
CA ALA A 432 13.00 9.23 15.49
C ALA A 432 13.30 8.58 16.84
N ALA A 433 12.83 9.19 17.94
CA ALA A 433 13.05 8.71 19.30
C ALA A 433 12.37 7.36 19.62
N LYS A 434 11.46 6.86 18.73
CA LYS A 434 10.87 5.53 18.87
C LYS A 434 11.85 4.38 18.62
N VAL A 435 13.00 4.67 18.00
CA VAL A 435 14.05 3.70 17.74
C VAL A 435 15.30 4.11 18.52
N LYS A 436 15.52 3.50 19.67
CA LYS A 436 16.56 3.85 20.63
C LYS A 436 17.84 3.02 20.42
N ASP A 437 18.97 3.67 20.56
CA ASP A 437 20.28 3.05 20.68
C ASP A 437 20.76 3.15 22.12
N GLU A 438 20.57 2.10 22.90
CA GLU A 438 21.00 2.06 24.33
C GLU A 438 22.52 2.02 24.47
N THR A 439 23.25 1.72 23.39
CA THR A 439 24.71 1.74 23.37
C THR A 439 25.29 3.15 23.26
N ASN A 440 24.42 4.11 22.87
CA ASN A 440 24.79 5.51 22.69
C ASN A 440 23.89 6.43 23.57
N ASP A 441 23.91 6.24 24.88
CA ASP A 441 23.15 7.03 25.86
C ASP A 441 21.63 7.13 25.60
N GLY A 442 21.05 6.12 24.94
CA GLY A 442 19.62 6.08 24.61
C GLY A 442 19.19 7.09 23.53
N LYS A 443 20.13 7.63 22.76
CA LYS A 443 19.82 8.44 21.57
C LYS A 443 19.13 7.59 20.51
N THR A 444 18.60 8.23 19.49
CA THR A 444 17.98 7.49 18.40
C THR A 444 19.03 6.80 17.52
N ALA A 445 18.70 5.60 17.03
CA ALA A 445 19.45 4.91 16.00
C ALA A 445 19.14 5.42 14.57
N ALA A 446 18.13 6.26 14.41
CA ALA A 446 17.71 6.77 13.11
C ALA A 446 18.75 7.69 12.48
N SER A 447 18.96 7.58 11.18
CA SER A 447 19.71 8.52 10.35
C SER A 447 18.80 9.51 9.62
N SER A 448 17.57 9.10 9.37
CA SER A 448 16.57 9.91 8.69
C SER A 448 15.15 9.52 9.12
N VAL A 449 14.21 10.42 8.86
CA VAL A 449 12.77 10.20 9.09
C VAL A 449 11.99 10.48 7.81
N TYR A 450 11.01 9.64 7.55
CA TYR A 450 9.99 9.85 6.54
C TYR A 450 8.59 9.74 7.14
N ILE A 451 7.80 10.81 7.07
CA ILE A 451 6.39 10.81 7.46
C ILE A 451 5.58 10.86 6.16
N PRO A 452 4.73 9.87 5.86
CA PRO A 452 3.90 9.88 4.66
C PRO A 452 2.91 11.04 4.68
N GLU A 453 2.47 11.46 3.50
CA GLU A 453 1.45 12.51 3.38
C GLU A 453 0.20 12.15 4.19
N THR A 454 -0.43 13.16 4.78
CA THR A 454 -1.66 13.03 5.54
C THR A 454 -2.84 13.57 4.74
N THR A 455 -4.02 13.62 5.33
CA THR A 455 -5.18 14.21 4.68
C THR A 455 -4.94 15.69 4.30
N VAL A 456 -4.15 16.42 5.07
CA VAL A 456 -3.90 17.87 4.86
C VAL A 456 -2.45 18.17 4.53
N ALA A 457 -1.49 17.59 5.26
CA ALA A 457 -0.07 17.87 5.09
C ALA A 457 0.59 16.96 4.03
N GLY A 458 1.57 17.46 3.33
CA GLY A 458 2.41 16.70 2.43
C GLY A 458 3.36 15.75 3.16
N ALA A 459 4.02 14.87 2.41
CA ALA A 459 5.03 13.98 2.98
C ALA A 459 6.23 14.79 3.51
N VAL A 460 6.75 14.36 4.67
CA VAL A 460 7.88 15.03 5.32
C VAL A 460 9.11 14.14 5.31
N THR A 461 10.24 14.71 4.95
CA THR A 461 11.57 14.10 5.05
C THR A 461 12.46 14.95 5.96
N ALA A 462 13.30 14.29 6.72
CA ALA A 462 14.30 14.96 7.56
C ALA A 462 15.52 14.07 7.77
N ASP A 463 16.67 14.69 7.97
CA ASP A 463 17.88 14.03 8.44
C ASP A 463 17.94 14.10 9.97
N ILE A 464 18.56 13.12 10.60
CA ILE A 464 18.80 13.08 12.04
C ILE A 464 20.30 13.15 12.28
N ASP A 465 20.73 14.12 13.06
CA ASP A 465 22.14 14.28 13.39
C ASP A 465 22.58 13.30 14.52
N LYS A 466 23.88 13.23 14.77
CA LYS A 466 24.47 12.38 15.81
C LYS A 466 23.95 12.65 17.24
N ASP A 467 23.33 13.79 17.46
CA ASP A 467 22.78 14.20 18.76
C ASP A 467 21.27 13.93 18.85
N GLY A 468 20.67 13.35 17.78
CA GLY A 468 19.26 13.00 17.69
C GLY A 468 18.36 14.19 17.30
N ASN A 469 18.92 15.29 16.78
CA ASN A 469 18.14 16.44 16.36
C ASN A 469 17.74 16.32 14.89
N ALA A 470 16.52 16.75 14.59
CA ALA A 470 16.03 16.85 13.23
C ALA A 470 16.71 18.02 12.50
N THR A 471 17.24 17.74 11.32
CA THR A 471 17.82 18.72 10.41
C THR A 471 17.25 18.55 9.02
N ASN A 472 17.35 19.56 8.16
CA ASN A 472 16.84 19.50 6.78
C ASN A 472 15.37 19.06 6.67
N VAL A 473 14.54 19.46 7.64
CA VAL A 473 13.10 19.12 7.62
C VAL A 473 12.46 19.77 6.40
N LYS A 474 11.87 18.96 5.53
CA LYS A 474 11.20 19.39 4.30
C LYS A 474 9.85 18.71 4.17
N GLU A 475 8.83 19.51 3.98
CA GLU A 475 7.49 19.04 3.61
C GLU A 475 7.30 19.19 2.10
N ALA A 476 6.89 18.12 1.45
CA ALA A 476 6.52 18.14 0.04
C ALA A 476 5.14 18.80 -0.15
N VAL A 477 4.90 19.34 -1.32
CA VAL A 477 3.56 19.81 -1.68
C VAL A 477 2.61 18.61 -1.75
N HIS A 478 1.47 18.71 -1.06
CA HIS A 478 0.42 17.71 -1.18
C HIS A 478 -0.29 17.87 -2.56
N GLU A 479 0.10 17.06 -3.54
CA GLU A 479 -0.31 17.23 -4.95
C GLU A 479 -1.83 17.25 -5.15
N THR A 480 -2.56 16.36 -4.45
CA THR A 480 -4.03 16.32 -4.57
C THR A 480 -4.67 17.59 -4.01
N ASN A 481 -4.21 18.08 -2.85
CA ASN A 481 -4.76 19.28 -2.23
C ASN A 481 -4.41 20.55 -3.05
N ALA A 482 -3.22 20.58 -3.63
CA ALA A 482 -2.84 21.62 -4.58
C ALA A 482 -3.76 21.60 -5.82
N ALA A 483 -4.04 20.42 -6.39
CA ALA A 483 -4.92 20.28 -7.53
C ALA A 483 -6.38 20.72 -7.23
N VAL A 484 -6.88 20.44 -6.03
CA VAL A 484 -8.21 20.94 -5.60
C VAL A 484 -8.20 22.45 -5.44
N SER A 485 -7.11 23.03 -4.94
CA SER A 485 -6.95 24.50 -4.90
C SER A 485 -6.88 25.13 -6.30
N ASP A 486 -6.17 24.49 -7.21
CA ASP A 486 -6.14 24.89 -8.63
C ASP A 486 -7.54 24.79 -9.27
N LEU A 487 -8.32 23.77 -8.92
CA LEU A 487 -9.70 23.60 -9.40
C LEU A 487 -10.62 24.74 -8.90
N ALA A 488 -10.49 25.14 -7.64
CA ALA A 488 -11.22 26.28 -7.10
C ALA A 488 -10.94 27.55 -7.89
N SER A 489 -9.69 27.76 -8.26
CA SER A 489 -9.26 28.87 -9.14
C SER A 489 -9.86 28.80 -10.54
N ILE A 490 -10.00 27.59 -11.10
CA ILE A 490 -10.64 27.40 -12.43
C ILE A 490 -12.10 27.84 -12.44
N SER A 491 -12.86 27.61 -11.38
CA SER A 491 -14.24 28.12 -11.29
C SER A 491 -14.27 29.63 -11.34
N ILE A 492 -13.39 30.30 -10.59
CA ILE A 492 -13.23 31.77 -10.61
C ILE A 492 -12.81 32.24 -11.99
N MET A 493 -11.91 31.55 -12.65
CA MET A 493 -11.44 31.87 -14.00
C MET A 493 -12.54 31.75 -15.04
N THR A 494 -13.38 30.73 -14.95
CA THR A 494 -14.53 30.55 -15.82
C THR A 494 -15.47 31.76 -15.68
N TRP A 495 -15.68 32.26 -14.45
CA TRP A 495 -16.42 33.49 -14.19
C TRP A 495 -15.78 34.72 -14.88
N ARG A 496 -14.47 34.89 -14.77
CA ARG A 496 -13.75 36.00 -15.44
C ARG A 496 -13.90 35.94 -16.97
N GLN A 497 -13.82 34.76 -17.57
CA GLN A 497 -14.04 34.55 -19.00
C GLN A 497 -15.48 34.91 -19.42
N GLU A 498 -16.47 34.50 -18.63
CA GLU A 498 -17.87 34.87 -18.88
C GLU A 498 -18.09 36.37 -18.89
N ASN A 499 -17.36 37.15 -18.08
CA ASN A 499 -17.46 38.60 -18.06
C ASN A 499 -16.90 39.22 -19.34
N ASN A 500 -15.74 38.74 -19.80
CA ASN A 500 -15.10 39.21 -21.01
C ASN A 500 -15.90 38.86 -22.28
N ASP A 501 -16.65 37.78 -22.26
CA ASP A 501 -17.41 37.33 -23.42
C ASP A 501 -18.66 38.12 -23.72
N MET A 502 -19.26 38.82 -22.76
CA MET A 502 -20.42 39.68 -23.00
C MET A 502 -20.12 40.80 -24.01
N ASN A 503 -18.90 41.31 -23.98
CA ASN A 503 -18.47 42.42 -24.83
C ASN A 503 -18.35 42.04 -26.32
N LYS A 504 -18.11 40.77 -26.60
CA LYS A 504 -17.95 40.22 -27.96
C LYS A 504 -19.25 40.21 -28.76
N ARG A 505 -20.39 40.32 -28.10
CA ARG A 505 -21.71 40.34 -28.72
C ARG A 505 -22.05 41.64 -29.41
N LEU A 506 -21.45 42.72 -29.03
CA LEU A 506 -21.89 44.08 -29.45
C LEU A 506 -21.65 44.37 -30.92
N GLY A 507 -20.83 43.60 -31.63
CA GLY A 507 -20.74 43.64 -33.10
C GLY A 507 -22.08 43.45 -33.81
N GLU A 508 -23.00 42.70 -33.22
CA GLU A 508 -24.32 42.41 -33.79
C GLU A 508 -25.32 43.59 -33.67
N LEU A 509 -25.23 44.35 -32.57
CA LEU A 509 -26.10 45.48 -32.34
C LEU A 509 -25.88 46.58 -33.38
N ARG A 510 -24.68 46.72 -33.93
CA ARG A 510 -24.31 47.73 -34.89
C ARG A 510 -25.01 47.59 -36.25
N ASP A 511 -25.31 46.36 -36.64
CA ASP A 511 -25.92 46.03 -37.91
C ASP A 511 -27.44 45.84 -37.79
N SER A 512 -28.01 45.88 -36.57
CA SER A 512 -29.43 45.65 -36.31
C SER A 512 -30.29 46.88 -36.62
N LYS A 513 -31.34 46.71 -37.42
CA LYS A 513 -32.27 47.76 -37.83
C LYS A 513 -33.54 47.82 -36.96
N GLY A 514 -33.81 46.83 -36.13
CA GLY A 514 -35.01 46.76 -35.30
C GLY A 514 -34.91 47.62 -34.05
N GLU A 515 -36.07 47.96 -33.46
CA GLU A 515 -36.17 48.62 -32.15
C GLU A 515 -36.01 47.66 -30.98
N HIS A 516 -36.35 46.37 -31.20
CA HIS A 516 -36.30 45.29 -30.24
C HIS A 516 -35.45 44.14 -30.78
N GLY A 517 -34.86 43.35 -29.89
CA GLY A 517 -34.09 42.16 -30.27
C GLY A 517 -34.13 41.06 -29.24
N ALA A 518 -34.32 39.83 -29.73
CA ALA A 518 -34.11 38.60 -28.94
C ALA A 518 -32.89 37.89 -29.49
N TRP A 519 -32.07 37.32 -28.62
CA TRP A 519 -30.85 36.66 -29.03
C TRP A 519 -30.50 35.45 -28.15
N ALA A 520 -29.75 34.55 -28.73
CA ALA A 520 -29.16 33.41 -28.03
C ALA A 520 -27.69 33.22 -28.42
N ARG A 521 -26.88 32.76 -27.49
CA ARG A 521 -25.46 32.51 -27.66
C ARG A 521 -25.02 31.24 -26.97
N MET A 522 -24.07 30.57 -27.57
CA MET A 522 -23.33 29.43 -26.99
C MET A 522 -21.84 29.64 -27.19
N ALA A 523 -21.06 29.35 -26.17
CA ALA A 523 -19.61 29.24 -26.26
C ALA A 523 -19.14 27.89 -25.64
N ARG A 524 -18.06 27.36 -26.15
CA ARG A 524 -17.37 26.20 -25.59
C ARG A 524 -15.87 26.41 -25.67
N GLY A 525 -15.16 26.01 -24.60
CA GLY A 525 -13.73 26.16 -24.53
C GLY A 525 -13.07 25.22 -23.55
N GLU A 526 -11.76 25.36 -23.43
CA GLU A 526 -10.93 24.65 -22.48
C GLU A 526 -10.04 25.66 -21.75
N SER A 527 -9.94 25.52 -20.43
CA SER A 527 -8.98 26.27 -19.59
C SER A 527 -8.03 25.28 -18.90
N LYS A 528 -6.79 25.72 -18.67
CA LYS A 528 -5.76 25.00 -17.94
C LYS A 528 -5.11 25.91 -16.93
N TYR A 529 -4.87 25.38 -15.72
CA TYR A 529 -4.27 26.15 -14.65
C TYR A 529 -3.45 25.27 -13.70
N GLY A 530 -2.46 25.91 -13.05
CA GLY A 530 -1.69 25.40 -11.93
C GLY A 530 -0.62 24.37 -12.29
N ALA A 531 0.25 24.10 -11.32
CA ALA A 531 1.33 23.14 -11.43
C ALA A 531 0.82 21.71 -11.61
N GLN A 532 -0.38 21.42 -11.11
CA GLN A 532 -1.03 20.10 -11.22
C GLN A 532 -1.80 19.93 -12.55
N ASN A 533 -1.67 20.89 -13.47
CA ASN A 533 -2.24 20.85 -14.82
C ASN A 533 -3.73 20.50 -14.84
N VAL A 534 -4.50 21.16 -13.96
CA VAL A 534 -5.96 21.02 -13.92
C VAL A 534 -6.55 21.56 -15.22
N LYS A 535 -7.40 20.77 -15.87
CA LYS A 535 -8.08 21.09 -17.13
C LYS A 535 -9.56 21.20 -16.87
N ASN A 536 -10.19 22.23 -17.43
CA ASN A 536 -11.63 22.42 -17.40
C ASN A 536 -12.16 22.60 -18.82
N GLN A 537 -13.11 21.79 -19.24
CA GLN A 537 -13.89 21.99 -20.46
C GLN A 537 -15.26 22.54 -20.09
N TYR A 538 -15.61 23.67 -20.62
CA TYR A 538 -16.86 24.36 -20.27
C TYR A 538 -17.72 24.66 -21.48
N ASN A 539 -19.06 24.71 -21.24
CA ASN A 539 -20.06 25.22 -22.13
C ASN A 539 -20.73 26.40 -21.45
N TYR A 540 -20.97 27.44 -22.23
CA TYR A 540 -21.59 28.67 -21.79
C TYR A 540 -22.78 29.01 -22.69
N TYR A 541 -23.94 29.28 -22.08
CA TYR A 541 -25.19 29.56 -22.75
C TYR A 541 -25.73 30.88 -22.26
N GLN A 542 -26.21 31.71 -23.19
CA GLN A 542 -26.90 32.95 -22.89
C GLN A 542 -28.14 33.10 -23.77
N VAL A 543 -29.19 33.68 -23.20
CA VAL A 543 -30.37 34.15 -23.90
C VAL A 543 -30.70 35.54 -23.40
N GLY A 544 -31.07 36.44 -24.27
CA GLY A 544 -31.34 37.79 -23.86
C GLY A 544 -32.35 38.49 -24.75
N TYR A 545 -32.80 39.64 -24.22
CA TYR A 545 -33.70 40.57 -24.88
C TYR A 545 -33.19 41.98 -24.65
N ASP A 546 -33.30 42.82 -25.67
CA ASP A 546 -32.95 44.23 -25.60
C ASP A 546 -33.86 45.11 -26.46
N GLU A 547 -33.87 46.40 -26.12
CA GLU A 547 -34.65 47.40 -26.84
C GLU A 547 -33.92 48.76 -26.91
N LYS A 548 -34.15 49.53 -27.97
CA LYS A 548 -33.69 50.90 -28.07
C LYS A 548 -34.51 51.80 -27.18
N LEU A 549 -33.86 52.72 -26.48
CA LEU A 549 -34.55 53.66 -25.63
C LEU A 549 -35.27 54.73 -26.49
N SER A 550 -36.56 54.88 -26.32
CA SER A 550 -37.37 55.86 -27.04
C SER A 550 -36.94 57.29 -26.81
N VAL A 551 -36.34 57.61 -25.66
CA VAL A 551 -35.82 58.92 -25.30
C VAL A 551 -34.46 59.20 -25.92
N ASN A 552 -33.68 58.19 -26.27
CA ASN A 552 -32.40 58.29 -26.99
C ASN A 552 -32.14 57.02 -27.77
N PRO A 553 -32.47 56.92 -29.04
CA PRO A 553 -32.35 55.66 -29.83
C PRO A 553 -30.91 55.17 -30.03
N ASN A 554 -29.91 55.98 -29.70
CA ASN A 554 -28.51 55.54 -29.68
C ASN A 554 -28.18 54.57 -28.51
N TRP A 555 -29.04 54.53 -27.49
CA TRP A 555 -28.94 53.58 -26.42
C TRP A 555 -29.85 52.38 -26.66
N THR A 556 -29.24 51.17 -26.56
CA THR A 556 -29.92 49.90 -26.48
C THR A 556 -29.71 49.36 -25.08
N VAL A 557 -30.76 49.00 -24.35
CA VAL A 557 -30.69 48.39 -23.02
C VAL A 557 -31.28 47.01 -23.06
N GLY A 558 -30.71 46.09 -22.24
CA GLY A 558 -31.16 44.72 -22.26
C GLY A 558 -30.85 43.94 -21.03
N VAL A 559 -31.42 42.72 -20.98
CA VAL A 559 -31.23 41.72 -19.95
C VAL A 559 -30.81 40.39 -20.57
N ALA A 560 -30.03 39.62 -19.86
CA ALA A 560 -29.65 38.29 -20.30
C ALA A 560 -29.66 37.29 -19.11
N LEU A 561 -30.06 36.07 -19.39
CA LEU A 561 -29.89 34.92 -18.53
C LEU A 561 -28.67 34.12 -18.98
N THR A 562 -27.88 33.62 -18.04
CA THR A 562 -26.62 32.90 -18.31
C THR A 562 -26.57 31.57 -17.61
N ARG A 563 -26.03 30.59 -18.28
CA ARG A 563 -25.73 29.27 -17.72
C ARG A 563 -24.37 28.80 -18.20
N THR A 564 -23.48 28.41 -17.25
CA THR A 564 -22.20 27.79 -17.57
C THR A 564 -22.15 26.43 -16.92
N GLU A 565 -21.58 25.44 -17.61
CA GLU A 565 -21.32 24.10 -17.12
C GLU A 565 -19.91 23.69 -17.52
N GLY A 566 -19.05 23.39 -16.54
CA GLY A 566 -17.68 22.97 -16.76
C GLY A 566 -17.38 21.65 -16.08
N ASN A 567 -16.56 20.85 -16.74
CA ASN A 567 -16.05 19.59 -16.21
C ASN A 567 -14.53 19.67 -16.16
N SER A 568 -13.99 19.46 -14.97
CA SER A 568 -12.55 19.50 -14.70
C SER A 568 -11.96 18.13 -14.49
N THR A 569 -10.70 17.97 -14.85
CA THR A 569 -9.90 16.75 -14.60
C THR A 569 -8.53 17.12 -14.10
N PHE A 570 -8.04 16.35 -13.15
CA PHE A 570 -6.67 16.37 -12.62
C PHE A 570 -6.21 14.95 -12.29
N ALA A 571 -4.92 14.74 -11.99
CA ALA A 571 -4.33 13.40 -11.87
C ALA A 571 -5.05 12.50 -10.85
N THR A 572 -5.54 13.06 -9.75
CA THR A 572 -6.15 12.35 -8.63
C THR A 572 -7.64 12.59 -8.48
N GLY A 573 -8.32 13.15 -9.50
CA GLY A 573 -9.75 13.43 -9.38
C GLY A 573 -10.38 14.19 -10.51
N THR A 574 -11.64 14.60 -10.27
CA THR A 574 -12.49 15.36 -11.19
C THR A 574 -13.23 16.47 -10.44
N GLY A 575 -13.75 17.45 -11.17
CA GLY A 575 -14.62 18.47 -10.62
C GLY A 575 -15.65 18.94 -11.62
N GLU A 576 -16.74 19.51 -11.13
CA GLU A 576 -17.77 20.16 -11.92
C GLU A 576 -18.00 21.58 -11.39
N ASN A 577 -18.26 22.51 -12.30
CA ASN A 577 -18.69 23.85 -11.95
C ASN A 577 -19.90 24.25 -12.76
N LYS A 578 -20.91 24.83 -12.10
CA LYS A 578 -22.18 25.25 -12.70
C LYS A 578 -22.50 26.68 -12.25
N HIS A 579 -22.51 27.61 -13.19
CA HIS A 579 -22.89 28.99 -12.91
C HIS A 579 -24.27 29.29 -13.51
N THR A 580 -25.12 29.91 -12.73
CA THR A 580 -26.43 30.38 -13.21
C THR A 580 -26.57 31.84 -12.80
N GLY A 581 -26.80 32.70 -13.78
CA GLY A 581 -26.80 34.14 -13.54
C GLY A 581 -27.66 34.92 -14.48
N PHE A 582 -27.62 36.23 -14.26
CA PHE A 582 -28.24 37.21 -15.14
C PHE A 582 -27.31 38.41 -15.35
N ALA A 583 -27.53 39.14 -16.42
CA ALA A 583 -26.84 40.38 -16.71
C ALA A 583 -27.81 41.47 -17.14
N LEU A 584 -27.49 42.71 -16.75
CA LEU A 584 -28.09 43.94 -17.26
C LEU A 584 -27.04 44.65 -18.08
N TYR A 585 -27.41 45.18 -19.23
CA TYR A 585 -26.46 45.89 -20.08
C TYR A 585 -27.11 47.08 -20.79
N GLY A 586 -26.24 48.04 -21.10
CA GLY A 586 -26.58 49.18 -21.92
C GLY A 586 -25.46 49.44 -22.95
N SER A 587 -25.82 49.60 -24.21
CA SER A 587 -24.92 49.90 -25.32
C SER A 587 -25.29 51.20 -25.98
N TYR A 588 -24.37 52.15 -26.06
CA TYR A 588 -24.49 53.38 -26.82
C TYR A 588 -23.76 53.25 -28.15
N LEU A 589 -24.44 53.57 -29.23
CA LEU A 589 -23.87 53.62 -30.60
C LEU A 589 -23.98 55.01 -31.14
N GLY A 590 -22.83 55.68 -31.30
CA GLY A 590 -22.76 57.02 -31.89
C GLY A 590 -22.68 56.97 -33.39
N ASP A 591 -23.27 57.97 -34.06
CA ASP A 591 -23.29 58.14 -35.54
C ASP A 591 -21.87 58.22 -36.14
N ASN A 592 -20.88 58.57 -35.35
CA ASN A 592 -19.46 58.64 -35.72
C ASN A 592 -18.69 57.39 -35.63
N GLY A 593 -19.37 56.22 -35.35
CA GLY A 593 -18.79 54.89 -35.15
C GLY A 593 -18.21 54.66 -33.78
N SER A 594 -18.39 55.57 -32.80
CA SER A 594 -18.04 55.35 -31.42
C SER A 594 -19.11 54.52 -30.71
N PHE A 595 -18.70 53.73 -29.69
CA PHE A 595 -19.61 53.01 -28.84
C PHE A 595 -19.15 53.01 -27.39
N ILE A 596 -20.10 52.84 -26.47
CA ILE A 596 -19.89 52.63 -25.04
C ILE A 596 -20.76 51.45 -24.63
N ASP A 597 -20.17 50.51 -23.92
CA ASP A 597 -20.87 49.37 -23.37
C ASP A 597 -20.71 49.30 -21.87
N LEU A 598 -21.81 49.15 -21.15
CA LEU A 598 -21.88 49.02 -19.70
C LEU A 598 -22.60 47.71 -19.38
N ILE A 599 -21.99 46.86 -18.55
CA ILE A 599 -22.55 45.55 -18.19
C ILE A 599 -22.42 45.34 -16.70
N ALA A 600 -23.52 44.96 -16.05
CA ALA A 600 -23.55 44.47 -14.68
C ALA A 600 -24.03 43.03 -14.68
N LYS A 601 -23.32 42.17 -14.02
CA LYS A 601 -23.61 40.74 -14.02
C LYS A 601 -23.56 40.13 -12.61
N TYR A 602 -24.44 39.17 -12.37
CA TYR A 602 -24.49 38.33 -11.17
C TYR A 602 -24.59 36.88 -11.58
N ALA A 603 -23.88 36.00 -10.87
CA ALA A 603 -24.09 34.53 -10.96
C ALA A 603 -23.94 33.85 -9.61
N ARG A 604 -24.77 32.83 -9.40
CA ARG A 604 -24.56 31.82 -8.40
C ARG A 604 -23.72 30.70 -8.99
N MET A 605 -22.71 30.30 -8.28
CA MET A 605 -21.70 29.32 -8.69
C MET A 605 -21.81 28.10 -7.78
N ASP A 606 -22.21 26.97 -8.33
CA ASP A 606 -22.24 25.67 -7.65
C ASP A 606 -21.02 24.87 -8.14
N ASN A 607 -20.21 24.39 -7.21
CA ASN A 607 -18.97 23.67 -7.48
C ASN A 607 -18.95 22.37 -6.69
N ASP A 608 -18.50 21.30 -7.32
CA ASP A 608 -18.22 20.03 -6.66
C ASP A 608 -16.92 19.41 -7.18
N PHE A 609 -16.31 18.56 -6.35
CA PHE A 609 -15.11 17.82 -6.72
C PHE A 609 -15.07 16.45 -6.03
N ASN A 610 -14.40 15.53 -6.72
CA ASN A 610 -14.19 14.17 -6.24
C ASN A 610 -12.70 13.84 -6.37
N ALA A 611 -11.99 13.79 -5.22
CA ALA A 611 -10.58 13.45 -5.14
C ALA A 611 -10.38 12.09 -4.47
N THR A 612 -9.52 11.27 -5.05
CA THR A 612 -9.23 9.92 -4.54
C THR A 612 -8.29 9.89 -3.33
N ALA A 613 -7.58 11.00 -3.08
CA ALA A 613 -6.63 11.17 -1.98
C ALA A 613 -6.85 12.54 -1.29
N GLY A 614 -5.95 12.94 -0.41
CA GLY A 614 -5.97 14.22 0.28
C GLY A 614 -7.27 14.46 1.02
N ILE A 615 -7.86 15.63 0.83
CA ILE A 615 -9.07 16.08 1.52
C ILE A 615 -10.35 15.34 1.10
N GLY A 616 -10.31 14.48 0.06
CA GLY A 616 -11.48 13.73 -0.42
C GLY A 616 -12.42 14.57 -1.28
N ASN A 617 -13.73 14.35 -1.13
CA ASN A 617 -14.76 15.00 -1.94
C ASN A 617 -15.32 16.22 -1.21
N GLY A 618 -15.80 17.20 -1.99
CA GLY A 618 -16.46 18.38 -1.43
C GLY A 618 -17.37 19.04 -2.44
N ASP A 619 -18.34 19.81 -1.93
CA ASP A 619 -19.22 20.67 -2.69
C ASP A 619 -19.37 22.00 -1.98
N TYR A 620 -19.48 23.09 -2.75
CA TYR A 620 -19.67 24.42 -2.20
C TYR A 620 -20.36 25.36 -3.17
N LYS A 621 -20.90 26.46 -2.64
CA LYS A 621 -21.62 27.46 -3.40
C LYS A 621 -21.13 28.84 -3.04
N THR A 622 -20.86 29.64 -4.06
CA THR A 622 -20.50 31.06 -3.89
C THR A 622 -21.22 31.91 -4.93
N ASN A 623 -21.00 33.21 -4.86
CA ASN A 623 -21.62 34.17 -5.78
C ASN A 623 -20.54 35.03 -6.45
N GLY A 624 -20.77 35.32 -7.71
CA GLY A 624 -19.95 36.23 -8.49
C GLY A 624 -20.73 37.50 -8.91
N TYR A 625 -20.04 38.63 -8.84
CA TYR A 625 -20.53 39.95 -9.32
C TYR A 625 -19.52 40.53 -10.27
N SER A 626 -19.97 41.27 -11.29
CA SER A 626 -19.06 42.05 -12.13
C SER A 626 -19.72 43.27 -12.66
N LEU A 627 -18.87 44.26 -12.93
CA LEU A 627 -19.23 45.52 -13.61
C LEU A 627 -18.15 45.81 -14.62
N SER A 628 -18.54 46.02 -15.89
CA SER A 628 -17.62 46.42 -16.96
C SER A 628 -18.06 47.65 -17.70
N ALA A 629 -17.09 48.38 -18.22
CA ALA A 629 -17.26 49.50 -19.08
C ALA A 629 -16.25 49.41 -20.23
N GLU A 630 -16.74 49.47 -21.45
CA GLU A 630 -15.94 49.46 -22.67
C GLU A 630 -16.21 50.72 -23.51
N TYR A 631 -15.15 51.24 -24.11
CA TYR A 631 -15.22 52.26 -25.14
C TYR A 631 -14.44 51.83 -26.37
N GLY A 632 -15.03 52.07 -27.56
CA GLY A 632 -14.32 51.83 -28.80
C GLY A 632 -14.83 52.71 -29.91
N LYS A 633 -14.12 52.71 -31.03
CA LYS A 633 -14.52 53.44 -32.21
C LYS A 633 -14.11 52.71 -33.49
N ARG A 634 -15.11 52.50 -34.37
CA ARG A 634 -14.87 51.88 -35.69
C ARG A 634 -14.57 52.97 -36.73
N PHE A 635 -13.44 52.83 -37.42
CA PHE A 635 -13.04 53.59 -38.53
C PHE A 635 -13.16 52.78 -39.82
N THR A 636 -14.12 53.04 -40.64
CA THR A 636 -14.41 52.35 -41.92
C THR A 636 -13.93 53.09 -43.09
N LYS A 637 -13.22 52.43 -44.04
CA LYS A 637 -12.84 52.99 -45.35
C LYS A 637 -13.89 52.66 -46.42
N ASP A 638 -13.91 53.42 -47.49
CA ASP A 638 -14.87 53.30 -48.65
C ASP A 638 -14.82 51.90 -49.28
N ASN A 639 -13.68 51.18 -49.21
CA ASN A 639 -13.52 49.81 -49.71
C ASN A 639 -14.03 48.76 -48.77
N GLY A 640 -14.65 49.15 -47.67
CA GLY A 640 -15.21 48.22 -46.63
C GLY A 640 -14.24 47.69 -45.65
N PHE A 641 -12.95 48.03 -45.69
CA PHE A 641 -12.02 47.70 -44.59
C PHE A 641 -12.26 48.65 -43.41
N TRP A 642 -12.15 48.07 -42.18
CA TRP A 642 -12.29 48.84 -40.96
C TRP A 642 -11.28 48.41 -39.90
N ILE A 643 -10.95 49.36 -39.02
CA ILE A 643 -10.20 49.15 -37.80
C ILE A 643 -11.02 49.67 -36.61
N GLU A 644 -10.98 48.95 -35.50
CA GLU A 644 -11.74 49.26 -34.30
C GLU A 644 -10.85 49.10 -33.07
N PRO A 645 -10.16 50.14 -32.61
CA PRO A 645 -9.51 50.18 -31.30
C PRO A 645 -10.56 50.16 -30.19
N GLN A 646 -10.23 49.48 -29.09
CA GLN A 646 -11.09 49.27 -27.94
C GLN A 646 -10.29 49.35 -26.64
N VAL A 647 -10.89 49.88 -25.58
CA VAL A 647 -10.40 49.86 -24.21
C VAL A 647 -11.54 49.49 -23.30
N GLU A 648 -11.25 48.62 -22.36
CA GLU A 648 -12.24 48.13 -21.39
C GLU A 648 -11.62 48.03 -20.00
N LEU A 649 -12.47 48.26 -18.99
CA LEU A 649 -12.17 48.00 -17.60
C LEU A 649 -13.30 47.15 -17.01
N THR A 650 -12.96 46.00 -16.44
CA THR A 650 -13.90 45.08 -15.79
C THR A 650 -13.47 44.84 -14.37
N TYR A 651 -14.32 45.19 -13.42
CA TYR A 651 -14.20 44.77 -12.02
C TYR A 651 -15.08 43.54 -11.81
N GLY A 652 -14.49 42.49 -11.21
CA GLY A 652 -15.18 41.27 -10.84
C GLY A 652 -14.88 40.89 -9.38
N LYS A 653 -15.85 40.29 -8.72
CA LYS A 653 -15.71 39.77 -7.36
C LYS A 653 -16.37 38.43 -7.24
N VAL A 654 -15.66 37.48 -6.60
CA VAL A 654 -16.19 36.19 -6.15
C VAL A 654 -16.15 36.14 -4.63
N GLY A 655 -17.24 35.72 -3.98
CA GLY A 655 -17.34 35.64 -2.53
C GLY A 655 -16.52 34.52 -1.92
N SER A 656 -16.05 34.72 -0.70
CA SER A 656 -15.44 33.67 0.10
C SER A 656 -16.43 32.54 0.43
N VAL A 657 -15.92 31.36 0.75
CA VAL A 657 -16.75 30.21 1.12
C VAL A 657 -16.06 29.32 2.14
N ASP A 658 -16.87 28.81 3.05
CA ASP A 658 -16.48 27.78 4.03
C ASP A 658 -17.28 26.53 3.76
N TYR A 659 -16.61 25.37 3.77
CA TYR A 659 -17.26 24.07 3.60
C TYR A 659 -16.48 22.93 4.28
N LEU A 660 -17.15 21.79 4.47
CA LEU A 660 -16.57 20.59 5.05
C LEU A 660 -16.48 19.49 3.99
N THR A 661 -15.33 18.86 3.88
CA THR A 661 -15.12 17.76 2.93
C THR A 661 -15.57 16.41 3.50
N SER A 662 -15.62 15.39 2.63
CA SER A 662 -16.00 14.02 3.01
C SER A 662 -15.06 13.37 4.03
N LYS A 663 -13.84 13.87 4.17
CA LYS A 663 -12.87 13.44 5.18
C LYS A 663 -12.83 14.33 6.42
N GLY A 664 -13.79 15.23 6.58
CA GLY A 664 -13.91 16.09 7.75
C GLY A 664 -12.91 17.25 7.80
N VAL A 665 -12.35 17.64 6.64
CA VAL A 665 -11.47 18.81 6.54
C VAL A 665 -12.31 20.06 6.38
N ASN A 666 -12.08 21.06 7.22
CA ASN A 666 -12.64 22.39 7.05
C ASN A 666 -11.83 23.11 5.97
N VAL A 667 -12.52 23.61 4.97
CA VAL A 667 -11.94 24.40 3.89
C VAL A 667 -12.47 25.82 3.99
N HIS A 668 -11.55 26.77 4.04
CA HIS A 668 -11.84 28.19 3.83
C HIS A 668 -11.16 28.66 2.56
N GLN A 669 -11.97 29.07 1.60
CA GLN A 669 -11.49 29.71 0.37
C GLN A 669 -11.78 31.19 0.47
N ASP A 670 -10.74 32.00 0.38
CA ASP A 670 -10.87 33.46 0.31
C ASP A 670 -11.65 33.88 -0.94
N GLY A 671 -12.36 34.98 -0.85
CA GLY A 671 -12.92 35.64 -2.03
C GLY A 671 -11.82 36.15 -2.93
N MET A 672 -12.15 36.40 -4.19
CA MET A 672 -11.24 37.03 -5.14
C MET A 672 -11.83 38.32 -5.68
N ASP A 673 -11.05 39.39 -5.67
CA ASP A 673 -11.27 40.60 -6.42
C ASP A 673 -10.42 40.53 -7.70
N SER A 674 -10.96 41.02 -8.83
CA SER A 674 -10.29 41.00 -10.14
C SER A 674 -10.59 42.35 -10.82
N LEU A 675 -9.55 43.06 -11.24
CA LEU A 675 -9.66 44.29 -12.01
C LEU A 675 -8.92 44.13 -13.32
N VAL A 676 -9.64 43.80 -14.37
CA VAL A 676 -9.07 43.55 -15.70
C VAL A 676 -9.16 44.80 -16.57
N GLY A 677 -8.00 45.31 -16.98
CA GLY A 677 -7.88 46.25 -18.06
C GLY A 677 -7.64 45.54 -19.41
N ARG A 678 -8.36 45.88 -20.44
CA ARG A 678 -8.18 45.37 -21.81
C ARG A 678 -7.89 46.50 -22.79
N LEU A 679 -6.83 46.34 -23.55
CA LEU A 679 -6.54 47.15 -24.72
C LEU A 679 -6.54 46.25 -25.95
N GLY A 680 -7.44 46.50 -26.88
CA GLY A 680 -7.64 45.67 -28.04
C GLY A 680 -7.85 46.41 -29.32
N PHE A 681 -7.75 45.72 -30.42
CA PHE A 681 -8.17 46.20 -31.73
C PHE A 681 -8.72 45.03 -32.55
N SER A 682 -9.68 45.39 -33.41
CA SER A 682 -10.18 44.48 -34.44
C SER A 682 -9.91 45.07 -35.82
N LEU A 683 -9.54 44.21 -36.76
CA LEU A 683 -9.38 44.51 -38.17
C LEU A 683 -10.37 43.67 -38.95
N GLY A 684 -11.18 44.31 -39.78
CA GLY A 684 -12.19 43.58 -40.52
C GLY A 684 -12.47 44.13 -41.89
N LYS A 685 -13.29 43.38 -42.60
CA LYS A 685 -13.79 43.75 -43.93
C LYS A 685 -15.27 43.45 -44.03
N ASN A 686 -16.03 44.46 -44.46
CA ASN A 686 -17.43 44.29 -44.82
C ASN A 686 -17.52 43.45 -46.11
N ILE A 687 -18.39 42.46 -46.11
CA ILE A 687 -18.76 41.61 -47.23
C ILE A 687 -20.24 41.82 -47.56
N LYS A 688 -20.74 41.20 -48.64
CA LYS A 688 -22.11 41.41 -49.12
C LYS A 688 -23.18 41.09 -48.06
N GLN A 689 -22.91 40.15 -47.19
CA GLN A 689 -23.86 39.68 -46.17
C GLN A 689 -23.27 39.70 -44.76
N GLY A 690 -22.52 40.73 -44.39
CA GLY A 690 -21.94 40.86 -43.07
C GLY A 690 -20.49 41.34 -43.07
N ASN A 691 -19.67 40.81 -42.19
CA ASN A 691 -18.25 41.11 -42.11
C ASN A 691 -17.42 39.95 -41.61
N VAL A 692 -16.13 39.95 -41.92
CA VAL A 692 -15.13 39.03 -41.35
C VAL A 692 -14.07 39.88 -40.64
N TYR A 693 -13.53 39.37 -39.55
CA TYR A 693 -12.56 40.09 -38.74
C TYR A 693 -11.54 39.20 -38.05
N VAL A 694 -10.41 39.80 -37.73
CA VAL A 694 -9.43 39.30 -36.77
C VAL A 694 -9.33 40.28 -35.61
N ARG A 695 -9.13 39.82 -34.42
CA ARG A 695 -8.95 40.66 -33.24
C ARG A 695 -7.72 40.22 -32.45
N ALA A 696 -7.09 41.18 -31.80
CA ALA A 696 -6.03 40.96 -30.83
C ALA A 696 -6.21 41.92 -29.66
N SER A 697 -6.09 41.43 -28.48
CA SER A 697 -6.18 42.19 -27.23
C SER A 697 -5.09 41.82 -26.28
N TYR A 698 -4.56 42.79 -25.57
CA TYR A 698 -3.76 42.58 -24.38
C TYR A 698 -4.62 42.87 -23.16
N LEU A 699 -4.68 41.93 -22.23
CA LEU A 699 -5.43 42.03 -20.99
C LEU A 699 -4.45 41.96 -19.83
N TYR A 700 -4.75 42.69 -18.78
CA TYR A 700 -3.98 42.65 -17.54
C TYR A 700 -4.94 42.71 -16.36
N ASP A 701 -4.86 41.68 -15.48
CA ASP A 701 -5.55 41.68 -14.20
C ASP A 701 -4.63 42.31 -13.14
N PHE A 702 -5.04 43.40 -12.53
CA PHE A 702 -4.28 44.17 -11.54
C PHE A 702 -4.41 43.60 -10.13
N ASP A 703 -5.28 42.64 -9.92
CA ASP A 703 -5.55 41.89 -8.72
C ASP A 703 -5.62 40.40 -9.08
N GLY A 704 -6.40 39.59 -8.46
CA GLY A 704 -6.61 38.21 -8.89
C GLY A 704 -5.99 37.19 -7.97
N ASP A 705 -5.59 37.60 -6.76
CA ASP A 705 -5.08 36.72 -5.75
C ASP A 705 -6.22 36.05 -4.95
N THR A 706 -6.05 34.80 -4.62
CA THR A 706 -6.93 34.07 -3.70
C THR A 706 -6.14 33.03 -2.93
N LYS A 707 -6.69 32.54 -1.83
CA LYS A 707 -6.05 31.58 -0.96
C LYS A 707 -7.04 30.53 -0.51
N VAL A 708 -6.61 29.29 -0.49
CA VAL A 708 -7.39 28.16 0.03
C VAL A 708 -6.68 27.59 1.25
N ASN A 709 -7.39 27.52 2.37
CA ASN A 709 -6.90 27.02 3.64
C ASN A 709 -7.60 25.71 3.97
N TYR A 710 -6.84 24.64 4.21
CA TYR A 710 -7.32 23.35 4.66
C TYR A 710 -6.98 23.15 6.13
N THR A 711 -7.95 22.79 6.97
CA THR A 711 -7.75 22.58 8.39
C THR A 711 -8.39 21.26 8.85
N ASN A 712 -7.59 20.40 9.50
CA ASN A 712 -8.07 19.18 10.14
C ASN A 712 -7.54 19.16 11.58
N GLY A 713 -8.42 19.35 12.56
CA GLY A 713 -8.01 19.53 13.95
C GLY A 713 -7.05 20.71 14.13
N THR A 714 -5.82 20.44 14.54
CA THR A 714 -4.77 21.46 14.72
C THR A 714 -3.87 21.64 13.50
N VAL A 715 -4.02 20.80 12.48
CA VAL A 715 -3.19 20.85 11.26
C VAL A 715 -3.84 21.75 10.22
N ALA A 716 -3.09 22.74 9.76
CA ALA A 716 -3.53 23.64 8.70
C ALA A 716 -2.48 23.78 7.61
N ARG A 717 -2.92 23.79 6.34
CA ARG A 717 -2.08 24.12 5.18
C ARG A 717 -2.82 25.07 4.27
N SER A 718 -2.05 25.93 3.61
CA SER A 718 -2.57 26.98 2.76
C SER A 718 -1.96 26.89 1.37
N PHE A 719 -2.79 27.14 0.36
CA PHE A 719 -2.39 27.21 -1.05
C PHE A 719 -2.77 28.58 -1.57
N GLU A 720 -1.77 29.37 -1.94
CA GLU A 720 -1.96 30.68 -2.57
C GLU A 720 -2.06 30.50 -4.08
N GLN A 721 -3.00 31.23 -4.69
CA GLN A 721 -3.29 31.17 -6.11
C GLN A 721 -3.18 32.58 -6.67
N ASP A 722 -2.31 32.77 -7.65
CA ASP A 722 -2.15 34.03 -8.38
C ASP A 722 -2.74 33.86 -9.78
N LEU A 723 -3.88 34.49 -10.02
CA LEU A 723 -4.57 34.53 -11.30
C LEU A 723 -4.39 35.88 -12.01
N GLY A 724 -3.63 36.80 -11.42
CA GLY A 724 -3.32 38.12 -11.95
C GLY A 724 -2.33 38.08 -13.10
N GLY A 725 -1.89 39.27 -13.50
CA GLY A 725 -0.93 39.45 -14.57
C GLY A 725 -1.51 39.58 -15.97
N GLY A 726 -0.65 39.57 -16.99
CA GLY A 726 -1.00 39.88 -18.34
C GLY A 726 -1.03 38.70 -19.31
N TRP A 727 -1.97 38.76 -20.28
CA TRP A 727 -2.05 37.78 -21.36
C TRP A 727 -2.52 38.43 -22.66
N TRP A 728 -2.24 37.74 -23.76
CA TRP A 728 -2.76 38.08 -25.08
C TRP A 728 -3.95 37.19 -25.42
N GLU A 729 -4.97 37.80 -26.06
CA GLU A 729 -6.10 37.10 -26.64
C GLU A 729 -6.15 37.40 -28.13
N VAL A 730 -6.19 36.37 -28.97
CA VAL A 730 -6.31 36.49 -30.42
C VAL A 730 -7.47 35.64 -30.91
N GLY A 731 -8.24 36.23 -31.84
CA GLY A 731 -9.40 35.57 -32.40
C GLY A 731 -9.67 35.93 -33.84
N VAL A 732 -10.45 35.11 -34.51
CA VAL A 732 -10.96 35.30 -35.85
C VAL A 732 -12.45 35.01 -35.84
N GLY A 733 -13.24 35.87 -36.53
CA GLY A 733 -14.69 35.74 -36.52
C GLY A 733 -15.39 36.30 -37.75
N THR A 734 -16.68 36.07 -37.78
CA THR A 734 -17.58 36.55 -38.81
C THR A 734 -18.94 36.92 -38.25
N ASN A 735 -19.53 38.01 -38.74
CA ASN A 735 -20.93 38.33 -38.54
C ASN A 735 -21.63 38.20 -39.89
N LEU A 736 -22.76 37.49 -39.94
CA LEU A 736 -23.53 37.23 -41.15
C LEU A 736 -24.97 37.71 -40.99
N ASN A 737 -25.41 38.53 -41.95
CA ASN A 737 -26.80 39.00 -42.03
C ASN A 737 -27.58 38.06 -42.95
N LEU A 738 -28.33 37.09 -42.34
CA LEU A 738 -29.17 36.16 -43.09
C LEU A 738 -30.41 36.86 -43.67
N SER A 739 -30.93 37.86 -42.97
CA SER A 739 -31.99 38.75 -43.39
C SER A 739 -31.82 40.11 -42.69
N GLU A 740 -32.71 41.06 -42.97
CA GLU A 740 -32.73 42.36 -42.23
C GLU A 740 -33.02 42.18 -40.74
N ALA A 741 -33.72 41.08 -40.38
CA ALA A 741 -34.10 40.75 -39.01
C ALA A 741 -33.18 39.73 -38.33
N THR A 742 -32.42 38.92 -39.07
CA THR A 742 -31.69 37.78 -38.48
C THR A 742 -30.20 37.88 -38.75
N HIS A 743 -29.43 37.91 -37.68
CA HIS A 743 -27.97 38.02 -37.69
C HIS A 743 -27.38 36.79 -37.00
N LEU A 744 -26.32 36.20 -37.58
CA LEU A 744 -25.50 35.13 -36.98
C LEU A 744 -24.08 35.65 -36.74
N TYR A 745 -23.46 35.16 -35.72
CA TYR A 745 -22.02 35.37 -35.56
C TYR A 745 -21.35 34.07 -35.13
N PHE A 746 -20.06 33.97 -35.47
CA PHE A 746 -19.19 32.90 -35.08
C PHE A 746 -17.78 33.44 -34.95
N ASP A 747 -17.10 33.04 -33.86
CA ASP A 747 -15.67 33.31 -33.70
C ASP A 747 -14.95 32.19 -32.99
N VAL A 748 -13.64 32.12 -33.18
CA VAL A 748 -12.70 31.21 -32.50
C VAL A 748 -11.57 32.06 -31.95
N GLU A 749 -11.16 31.75 -30.73
CA GLU A 749 -10.11 32.47 -30.04
C GLU A 749 -9.19 31.57 -29.22
N LYS A 750 -8.02 32.12 -28.89
CA LYS A 750 -6.99 31.46 -28.06
C LYS A 750 -6.24 32.56 -27.27
N THR A 751 -5.79 32.15 -26.04
CA THR A 751 -4.92 33.00 -25.23
C THR A 751 -3.45 32.59 -25.33
N TYR A 752 -2.55 33.52 -25.05
CA TYR A 752 -1.10 33.33 -24.97
C TYR A 752 -0.54 34.15 -23.81
N GLY A 753 0.35 33.50 -23.01
CA GLY A 753 0.86 34.08 -21.79
C GLY A 753 -0.15 34.00 -20.66
N GLY A 754 0.21 34.56 -19.50
CA GLY A 754 -0.60 34.52 -18.28
C GLY A 754 -0.58 33.21 -17.56
N ASN A 755 -1.08 33.22 -16.32
CA ASN A 755 -1.11 32.08 -15.43
C ASN A 755 -2.17 31.04 -15.83
N VAL A 756 -3.17 31.45 -16.59
CA VAL A 756 -4.23 30.57 -17.12
C VAL A 756 -4.18 30.53 -18.64
N ALA A 757 -4.14 29.32 -19.17
CA ALA A 757 -4.18 29.09 -20.59
C ALA A 757 -5.61 28.75 -21.06
N THR A 758 -6.09 29.41 -22.13
CA THR A 758 -7.27 29.00 -22.91
C THR A 758 -6.80 28.55 -24.29
N PRO A 759 -6.48 27.25 -24.46
CA PRO A 759 -5.92 26.76 -25.73
C PRO A 759 -6.84 26.95 -26.91
N TRP A 760 -8.14 26.96 -26.69
CA TRP A 760 -9.17 27.20 -27.69
C TRP A 760 -10.50 27.55 -27.02
N GLN A 761 -11.23 28.42 -27.65
CA GLN A 761 -12.65 28.69 -27.38
C GLN A 761 -13.33 29.06 -28.70
N TRP A 762 -14.56 28.64 -28.86
CA TRP A 762 -15.42 29.14 -29.94
C TRP A 762 -16.72 29.68 -29.37
N ASN A 763 -17.28 30.67 -30.09
CA ASN A 763 -18.55 31.32 -29.79
C ASN A 763 -19.43 31.29 -31.02
N ALA A 764 -20.70 31.06 -30.84
CA ALA A 764 -21.70 31.15 -31.89
C ALA A 764 -22.99 31.77 -31.33
N GLY A 765 -23.65 32.58 -32.09
CA GLY A 765 -24.91 33.17 -31.66
C GLY A 765 -25.80 33.62 -32.80
N VAL A 766 -27.05 33.85 -32.44
CA VAL A 766 -28.11 34.34 -33.34
C VAL A 766 -28.86 35.47 -32.65
N ARG A 767 -29.15 36.50 -33.43
CA ARG A 767 -30.00 37.59 -33.03
C ARG A 767 -31.16 37.73 -34.02
N TRP A 768 -32.35 37.96 -33.50
CA TRP A 768 -33.54 38.32 -34.25
C TRP A 768 -34.03 39.70 -33.77
N SER A 769 -34.10 40.68 -34.72
CA SER A 769 -34.53 42.03 -34.47
C SER A 769 -35.90 42.26 -35.09
N PHE A 770 -36.80 42.97 -34.41
CA PHE A 770 -38.18 43.20 -34.81
C PHE A 770 -38.69 44.58 -34.37
#